data_5aa6812a93df6d57d1838b3d7ede8445
#
_entry.id   5aa6812a93df6d57d1838b3d7ede8445
#
_cell.length_a   1.000
_cell.length_b   1.000
_cell.length_c   1.000
_cell.angle_alpha   90.00
_cell.angle_beta   90.00
_cell.angle_gamma   90.00
#
_symmetry.space_group_name_H-M   'P 1'
#
loop_
_entity.id
_entity.type
_entity.pdbx_description
1 polymer ?
#
loop_
_entity_poly.entity_id
_entity_poly.type
_entity_poly.pdbx_seq_one_letter_code
_entity_poly.pdbx_strand_id
1 'polypeptide(L)'
;VSRVSDRPAPPAGWRRYGPALIALAAYVLLSLALTYPLVLHLGTHVPGSETWAFDEYTFVYNQWWFKYALLDLGTNPLYSDYIWVPVGINFVLYTYTIFNAALSLPLQPYFNLALTSNLIMLFSTAMSGFGVFLLLRYLLAERRRSGRLSPSAYWWAAWVGGALYAFAGNRFVYLALGHYDMVSTEWLPLFALFFLKTLRERRPIHPVLAGVFAAFAMLCEMIFGVFLALLALVLWLCERPLKEWWQAGRREWAALLGRLGLLVLSAGTLYAPMLVFILREMRKGYLLSGWGDALILSADLFSFVTPTRLNPIFGNDWTAELAAVKQGTARFSDVNTVVVGIAAILLVILAGVVWRRTVRAWLASAVTFAVLCLGPLLQINGRYLFDLDGLQTTVPLPFIILHYIPIAKGNRAPNRNSVILMLAVAVLAGYAVAWILERAEGRWRKRWTTPALSLLLCAGLLVEHLSVPLPLTDARVPAFYYQLAQEPGDFTILTLPLGWRDSFGVLGAEDTRTQYYQTVHHKRLLSGNSGRHEPAKTEYYASIPFFQALAGIELYQPADPALVRQAAEQAPALAYLYDLRYVVVHPPVPGRPPYSDTWDEAEQFVLQTMPLDPTPVYAQGGLRVYRVLQPPAQDGFRVDAGTAGWEIYRGEGWDRNEDIGSATAVWATGAPARLFLPLREVKDRRLTLRLLPFDFPGAEPQKVEVRLNGHLLAPARELASGWQEYAWDVPAGYQRPGLNVIALTFSRFDAPRRVLPAQRAIGTTGVKTPVDIEVHSADEAAGDFAYITIGDERQKVDGSTHRRGYNFAVLEPRTGRLVQKAAFDTAASAYEAQKMAEFLANVPAGYIVVGAVRGRGADRLTDEAVQALRSIGSGVDPRQQPAWSHALIGVKGAPAGSATEVWQAGQSWLRVGSNPDARTLSAALDWAELR
;
A
#
# COMPACT_ATOMS: atom_id res chain seq x y z
N VAL A 1 58.11 29.95 42.23
CA VAL A 1 57.72 30.66 41.00
C VAL A 1 57.01 29.61 40.10
N SER A 2 55.69 29.51 40.21
CA SER A 2 54.84 28.66 39.38
C SER A 2 54.55 29.40 38.07
N ARG A 3 55.02 28.87 36.95
CA ARG A 3 54.58 29.32 35.62
C ARG A 3 53.14 28.88 35.41
N VAL A 4 52.20 29.80 35.58
CA VAL A 4 50.84 29.69 35.04
C VAL A 4 50.98 29.77 33.52
N SER A 5 50.62 28.68 32.80
CA SER A 5 50.57 28.71 31.34
C SER A 5 49.36 29.57 30.91
N ASP A 6 49.61 30.73 30.39
CA ASP A 6 48.65 31.60 29.72
C ASP A 6 48.16 30.91 28.43
N ARG A 7 47.18 30.05 28.57
CA ARG A 7 46.35 29.64 27.41
C ARG A 7 45.34 30.76 27.19
N PRO A 8 45.24 31.39 26.02
CA PRO A 8 44.25 32.40 25.75
C PRO A 8 42.86 31.84 26.01
N ALA A 9 42.02 32.58 26.73
CA ALA A 9 40.63 32.19 26.99
C ALA A 9 39.90 32.05 25.66
N PRO A 10 39.22 30.94 25.43
CA PRO A 10 38.50 30.74 24.17
C PRO A 10 37.49 31.86 23.94
N PRO A 11 37.25 32.29 22.68
CA PRO A 11 36.35 33.39 22.35
C PRO A 11 34.94 33.11 22.92
N ALA A 12 34.20 34.15 23.27
CA ALA A 12 32.90 34.04 23.97
C ALA A 12 31.87 33.12 23.23
N GLY A 13 31.93 33.09 21.91
CA GLY A 13 31.14 32.18 21.07
C GLY A 13 31.48 30.70 21.28
N TRP A 14 32.78 30.37 21.40
CA TRP A 14 33.21 28.98 21.64
C TRP A 14 32.74 28.43 22.99
N ARG A 15 32.74 29.23 24.02
CA ARG A 15 32.23 28.82 25.35
C ARG A 15 30.75 28.47 25.32
N ARG A 16 29.99 29.11 24.42
CA ARG A 16 28.56 28.90 24.28
C ARG A 16 28.18 27.67 23.41
N TYR A 17 28.84 27.53 22.26
CA TYR A 17 28.48 26.52 21.23
C TYR A 17 29.44 25.33 21.16
N GLY A 18 30.68 25.47 21.62
CA GLY A 18 31.72 24.44 21.57
C GLY A 18 31.29 23.07 22.09
N PRO A 19 30.65 22.97 23.28
CA PRO A 19 30.18 21.67 23.79
C PRO A 19 29.14 20.96 22.93
N ALA A 20 28.31 21.71 22.18
CA ALA A 20 27.33 21.17 21.26
C ALA A 20 28.00 20.71 19.95
N LEU A 21 28.95 21.48 19.44
CA LEU A 21 29.74 21.15 18.25
C LEU A 21 30.60 19.89 18.48
N ILE A 22 31.18 19.73 19.68
CA ILE A 22 31.92 18.52 20.05
C ILE A 22 30.97 17.30 20.07
N ALA A 23 29.76 17.45 20.62
CA ALA A 23 28.77 16.36 20.61
C ALA A 23 28.37 15.95 19.19
N LEU A 24 28.11 16.93 18.32
CA LEU A 24 27.79 16.69 16.92
C LEU A 24 28.94 15.99 16.18
N ALA A 25 30.17 16.47 16.34
CA ALA A 25 31.36 15.86 15.73
C ALA A 25 31.54 14.40 16.21
N ALA A 26 31.31 14.13 17.51
CA ALA A 26 31.39 12.80 18.06
C ALA A 26 30.29 11.86 17.45
N TYR A 27 29.06 12.35 17.20
CA TYR A 27 28.04 11.57 16.51
C TYR A 27 28.40 11.33 15.05
N VAL A 28 28.98 12.27 14.35
CA VAL A 28 29.46 12.07 12.97
C VAL A 28 30.55 10.98 12.94
N LEU A 29 31.53 11.05 13.84
CA LEU A 29 32.58 10.02 13.92
C LEU A 29 32.03 8.63 14.26
N LEU A 30 31.08 8.55 15.20
CA LEU A 30 30.40 7.30 15.51
C LEU A 30 29.55 6.79 14.33
N SER A 31 28.89 7.68 13.59
CA SER A 31 28.14 7.29 12.40
C SER A 31 29.03 6.63 11.36
N LEU A 32 30.22 7.21 11.10
CA LEU A 32 31.21 6.62 10.19
C LEU A 32 31.75 5.28 10.71
N ALA A 33 32.01 5.16 12.01
CA ALA A 33 32.54 3.93 12.60
C ALA A 33 31.51 2.81 12.66
N LEU A 34 30.28 3.09 13.08
CA LEU A 34 29.23 2.09 13.28
C LEU A 34 28.46 1.74 12.00
N THR A 35 28.68 2.45 10.90
CA THR A 35 28.22 2.05 9.57
C THR A 35 29.33 1.39 8.73
N TYR A 36 30.48 1.01 9.32
CA TYR A 36 31.51 0.26 8.61
C TYR A 36 30.93 -1.01 7.97
N PRO A 37 31.24 -1.37 6.69
CA PRO A 37 32.31 -0.79 5.84
C PRO A 37 31.86 0.38 4.91
N LEU A 38 30.68 0.98 5.10
CA LEU A 38 30.15 2.03 4.23
C LEU A 38 31.14 3.19 3.96
N VAL A 39 31.92 3.60 4.99
CA VAL A 39 32.90 4.69 4.86
C VAL A 39 33.97 4.43 3.79
N LEU A 40 34.26 3.15 3.49
CA LEU A 40 35.20 2.77 2.42
C LEU A 40 34.55 2.72 1.03
N HIS A 41 33.23 2.74 0.97
CA HIS A 41 32.46 2.49 -0.25
C HIS A 41 31.38 3.57 -0.53
N LEU A 42 31.53 4.76 0.05
CA LEU A 42 30.52 5.85 0.00
C LEU A 42 30.00 6.19 -1.41
N GLY A 43 30.84 6.09 -2.43
CA GLY A 43 30.46 6.41 -3.81
C GLY A 43 30.08 5.21 -4.67
N THR A 44 30.14 3.99 -4.15
CA THR A 44 29.95 2.76 -4.93
C THR A 44 28.92 1.80 -4.36
N HIS A 45 28.59 1.93 -3.07
CA HIS A 45 27.61 1.06 -2.40
C HIS A 45 26.67 1.90 -1.56
N VAL A 46 25.50 1.33 -1.28
CA VAL A 46 24.49 1.90 -0.37
C VAL A 46 24.12 0.87 0.70
N PRO A 47 23.68 1.28 1.88
CA PRO A 47 23.21 0.35 2.91
C PRO A 47 22.03 -0.51 2.39
N GLY A 48 22.15 -1.81 2.54
CA GLY A 48 21.16 -2.76 2.07
C GLY A 48 21.73 -4.18 2.07
N SER A 49 20.88 -5.19 2.18
CA SER A 49 21.31 -6.59 2.03
C SER A 49 20.98 -7.08 0.64
N GLU A 50 21.95 -7.61 -0.09
CA GLU A 50 21.74 -8.14 -1.45
C GLU A 50 20.65 -9.20 -1.55
N THR A 51 20.39 -9.94 -0.48
CA THR A 51 19.45 -11.06 -0.50
C THR A 51 18.09 -10.76 0.10
N TRP A 52 17.96 -9.76 0.98
CA TRP A 52 16.71 -9.49 1.68
C TRP A 52 16.30 -8.00 1.77
N ALA A 53 17.13 -7.05 1.32
CA ALA A 53 16.69 -5.69 1.08
C ALA A 53 15.94 -5.60 -0.27
N PHE A 54 15.00 -4.64 -0.37
CA PHE A 54 14.20 -4.47 -1.56
C PHE A 54 13.87 -3.01 -1.90
N ASP A 55 14.19 -2.05 -1.04
CA ASP A 55 13.80 -0.65 -1.24
C ASP A 55 15.00 0.32 -1.38
N GLU A 56 16.23 -0.11 -1.10
CA GLU A 56 17.41 0.77 -1.07
C GLU A 56 17.64 1.53 -2.37
N TYR A 57 17.53 0.86 -3.49
CA TYR A 57 17.68 1.48 -4.81
C TYR A 57 16.52 2.44 -5.13
N THR A 58 15.33 2.13 -4.65
CA THR A 58 14.15 2.96 -4.83
C THR A 58 14.30 4.33 -4.16
N PHE A 59 14.88 4.37 -2.95
CA PHE A 59 15.13 5.65 -2.27
C PHE A 59 16.22 6.48 -2.95
N VAL A 60 17.24 5.83 -3.53
CA VAL A 60 18.24 6.51 -4.34
C VAL A 60 17.64 7.03 -5.64
N TYR A 61 16.84 6.22 -6.31
CA TYR A 61 16.07 6.60 -7.49
C TYR A 61 15.17 7.81 -7.23
N ASN A 62 14.47 7.86 -6.10
CA ASN A 62 13.59 8.97 -5.73
C ASN A 62 14.30 10.31 -5.66
N GLN A 63 15.57 10.34 -5.20
CA GLN A 63 16.37 11.55 -5.18
C GLN A 63 16.69 12.05 -6.60
N TRP A 64 17.03 11.12 -7.51
CA TRP A 64 17.25 11.43 -8.92
C TRP A 64 15.95 11.87 -9.59
N TRP A 65 14.86 11.12 -9.42
CA TRP A 65 13.58 11.44 -10.06
C TRP A 65 13.06 12.81 -9.65
N PHE A 66 13.18 13.16 -8.37
CA PHE A 66 12.79 14.48 -7.87
C PHE A 66 13.52 15.61 -8.59
N LYS A 67 14.84 15.49 -8.76
CA LYS A 67 15.65 16.44 -9.53
C LYS A 67 15.26 16.44 -11.01
N TYR A 68 15.24 15.27 -11.62
CA TYR A 68 15.02 15.10 -13.06
C TYR A 68 13.65 15.63 -13.47
N ALA A 69 12.59 15.26 -12.77
CA ALA A 69 11.24 15.75 -13.03
C ALA A 69 11.12 17.27 -12.83
N LEU A 70 11.66 17.79 -11.72
CA LEU A 70 11.48 19.19 -11.34
C LEU A 70 12.35 20.13 -12.16
N LEU A 71 13.64 19.80 -12.36
CA LEU A 71 14.64 20.72 -12.95
C LEU A 71 14.91 20.43 -14.42
N ASP A 72 14.94 19.17 -14.84
CA ASP A 72 15.30 18.79 -16.20
C ASP A 72 14.06 18.71 -17.11
N LEU A 73 12.92 18.14 -16.61
CA LEU A 73 11.67 18.04 -17.36
C LEU A 73 10.70 19.18 -17.11
N GLY A 74 10.82 19.93 -16.00
CA GLY A 74 9.88 20.98 -15.59
C GLY A 74 8.47 20.44 -15.24
N THR A 75 8.38 19.18 -14.77
CA THR A 75 7.13 18.50 -14.46
C THR A 75 6.96 18.27 -12.95
N ASN A 76 5.76 17.84 -12.54
CA ASN A 76 5.49 17.55 -11.14
C ASN A 76 6.17 16.23 -10.72
N PRO A 77 7.13 16.25 -9.77
CA PRO A 77 7.85 15.06 -9.35
C PRO A 77 6.99 14.00 -8.63
N LEU A 78 5.73 14.32 -8.29
CA LEU A 78 4.80 13.36 -7.71
C LEU A 78 4.13 12.45 -8.74
N TYR A 79 4.42 12.60 -10.02
CA TYR A 79 3.91 11.77 -11.11
C TYR A 79 5.03 11.33 -12.03
N SER A 80 4.97 10.09 -12.55
CA SER A 80 5.92 9.57 -13.50
C SER A 80 5.24 8.75 -14.58
N ASP A 81 5.63 8.98 -15.83
CA ASP A 81 5.36 8.14 -16.99
C ASP A 81 6.64 7.47 -17.52
N TYR A 82 7.72 7.51 -16.74
CA TYR A 82 9.01 6.87 -17.05
C TYR A 82 9.11 5.43 -16.55
N ILE A 83 8.29 5.06 -15.58
CA ILE A 83 8.10 3.69 -15.11
C ILE A 83 6.62 3.35 -15.19
N TRP A 84 6.28 2.06 -15.23
CA TRP A 84 4.92 1.58 -15.44
C TRP A 84 4.31 2.09 -16.77
N VAL A 85 5.12 2.10 -17.84
CA VAL A 85 4.65 2.51 -19.17
C VAL A 85 3.64 1.47 -19.70
N PRO A 86 2.47 1.87 -20.19
CA PRO A 86 2.01 3.23 -20.56
C PRO A 86 1.14 3.92 -19.50
N VAL A 87 0.75 3.21 -18.43
CA VAL A 87 -0.25 3.73 -17.46
C VAL A 87 0.32 4.81 -16.54
N GLY A 88 1.65 4.83 -16.34
CA GLY A 88 2.30 5.75 -15.42
C GLY A 88 1.83 5.61 -13.96
N ILE A 89 2.51 6.25 -13.05
CA ILE A 89 2.20 6.17 -11.61
C ILE A 89 2.19 7.53 -10.95
N ASN A 90 1.61 7.58 -9.74
CA ASN A 90 1.79 8.68 -8.80
C ASN A 90 2.58 8.22 -7.58
N PHE A 91 3.39 9.13 -7.02
CA PHE A 91 4.18 8.92 -5.81
C PHE A 91 3.54 9.58 -4.57
N VAL A 92 2.27 9.96 -4.64
CA VAL A 92 1.60 10.74 -3.58
C VAL A 92 1.47 9.95 -2.28
N LEU A 93 1.10 8.66 -2.39
CA LEU A 93 0.94 7.75 -1.24
C LEU A 93 2.08 6.73 -1.15
N TYR A 94 3.25 7.20 -1.49
CA TYR A 94 4.49 6.45 -1.54
C TYR A 94 5.47 6.93 -0.47
N THR A 95 6.40 6.08 -0.06
CA THR A 95 7.50 6.41 0.84
C THR A 95 8.57 7.21 0.10
N TYR A 96 8.18 8.40 -0.39
CA TYR A 96 9.00 9.17 -1.33
C TYR A 96 10.17 9.89 -0.67
N THR A 97 10.13 10.10 0.65
CA THR A 97 11.13 10.87 1.40
C THR A 97 11.44 12.23 0.76
N ILE A 98 10.38 13.02 0.51
CA ILE A 98 10.48 14.31 -0.21
C ILE A 98 11.51 15.25 0.43
N PHE A 99 11.61 15.25 1.77
CA PHE A 99 12.61 16.05 2.47
C PHE A 99 14.05 15.67 2.06
N ASN A 100 14.36 14.37 2.05
CA ASN A 100 15.67 13.86 1.66
C ASN A 100 15.94 14.11 0.17
N ALA A 101 14.93 13.96 -0.68
CA ALA A 101 15.02 14.27 -2.10
C ALA A 101 15.32 15.77 -2.33
N ALA A 102 14.65 16.66 -1.60
CA ALA A 102 14.94 18.10 -1.67
C ALA A 102 16.35 18.43 -1.13
N LEU A 103 16.78 17.79 -0.04
CA LEU A 103 18.12 17.96 0.53
C LEU A 103 19.22 17.44 -0.42
N SER A 104 18.92 16.50 -1.29
CA SER A 104 19.86 15.97 -2.29
C SER A 104 20.14 16.93 -3.45
N LEU A 105 19.23 17.86 -3.76
CA LEU A 105 19.34 18.76 -4.92
C LEU A 105 20.68 19.53 -4.97
N PRO A 106 21.15 20.18 -3.90
CA PRO A 106 22.43 20.90 -3.93
C PRO A 106 23.65 19.96 -3.95
N LEU A 107 23.50 18.67 -3.65
CA LEU A 107 24.60 17.70 -3.62
C LEU A 107 24.79 16.98 -4.97
N GLN A 108 23.71 16.68 -5.68
CA GLN A 108 23.74 15.93 -6.94
C GLN A 108 24.61 16.54 -8.05
N PRO A 109 24.80 17.87 -8.16
CA PRO A 109 25.71 18.43 -9.16
C PRO A 109 27.20 18.12 -8.91
N TYR A 110 27.56 17.78 -7.66
CA TYR A 110 28.96 17.59 -7.25
C TYR A 110 29.30 16.14 -6.93
N PHE A 111 28.30 15.31 -6.59
CA PHE A 111 28.46 13.94 -6.13
C PHE A 111 27.55 12.99 -6.90
N ASN A 112 27.99 11.75 -7.07
CA ASN A 112 27.12 10.73 -7.60
C ASN A 112 25.98 10.39 -6.62
N LEU A 113 24.95 9.69 -7.10
CA LEU A 113 23.74 9.43 -6.32
C LEU A 113 23.99 8.57 -5.08
N ALA A 114 24.87 7.57 -5.17
CA ALA A 114 25.24 6.73 -4.03
C ALA A 114 25.87 7.55 -2.92
N LEU A 115 26.87 8.38 -3.23
CA LEU A 115 27.49 9.27 -2.26
C LEU A 115 26.50 10.27 -1.69
N THR A 116 25.66 10.88 -2.53
CA THR A 116 24.61 11.82 -2.11
C THR A 116 23.67 11.17 -1.10
N SER A 117 23.18 9.99 -1.40
CA SER A 117 22.27 9.26 -0.51
C SER A 117 22.95 8.90 0.82
N ASN A 118 24.17 8.39 0.77
CA ASN A 118 24.95 8.03 1.95
C ASN A 118 25.23 9.24 2.85
N LEU A 119 25.57 10.41 2.29
CA LEU A 119 25.76 11.63 3.05
C LEU A 119 24.49 12.07 3.78
N ILE A 120 23.31 11.92 3.15
CA ILE A 120 22.03 12.22 3.77
C ILE A 120 21.74 11.24 4.91
N MET A 121 22.01 9.93 4.74
CA MET A 121 21.82 8.93 5.80
C MET A 121 22.76 9.16 6.99
N LEU A 122 24.00 9.49 6.75
CA LEU A 122 24.97 9.84 7.79
C LEU A 122 24.56 11.12 8.53
N PHE A 123 24.11 12.14 7.79
CA PHE A 123 23.55 13.38 8.35
C PHE A 123 22.35 13.06 9.26
N SER A 124 21.38 12.29 8.77
CA SER A 124 20.19 11.90 9.54
C SER A 124 20.58 11.18 10.83
N THR A 125 21.56 10.25 10.75
CA THR A 125 22.03 9.48 11.91
C THR A 125 22.65 10.39 12.96
N ALA A 126 23.58 11.26 12.55
CA ALA A 126 24.25 12.19 13.46
C ALA A 126 23.27 13.21 14.07
N MET A 127 22.35 13.74 13.26
CA MET A 127 21.35 14.73 13.70
C MET A 127 20.28 14.12 14.61
N SER A 128 19.94 12.84 14.44
CA SER A 128 19.04 12.12 15.37
C SER A 128 19.62 12.09 16.79
N GLY A 129 20.89 11.71 16.93
CA GLY A 129 21.60 11.75 18.22
C GLY A 129 21.73 13.15 18.79
N PHE A 130 22.07 14.11 17.94
CA PHE A 130 22.21 15.51 18.34
C PHE A 130 20.87 16.13 18.79
N GLY A 131 19.76 15.77 18.15
CA GLY A 131 18.41 16.19 18.57
C GLY A 131 18.08 15.71 19.97
N VAL A 132 18.34 14.44 20.28
CA VAL A 132 18.17 13.89 21.65
C VAL A 132 19.11 14.53 22.64
N PHE A 133 20.36 14.79 22.27
CA PHE A 133 21.31 15.52 23.10
C PHE A 133 20.77 16.92 23.50
N LEU A 134 20.21 17.67 22.55
CA LEU A 134 19.60 18.97 22.83
C LEU A 134 18.34 18.84 23.71
N LEU A 135 17.51 17.85 23.45
CA LEU A 135 16.33 17.55 24.26
C LEU A 135 16.71 17.23 25.71
N LEU A 136 17.66 16.34 25.94
CA LEU A 136 18.12 15.96 27.28
C LEU A 136 18.80 17.13 27.98
N ARG A 137 19.56 17.94 27.28
CA ARG A 137 20.09 19.18 27.87
C ARG A 137 18.99 20.13 28.33
N TYR A 138 17.92 20.24 27.61
CA TYR A 138 16.76 21.03 28.06
C TYR A 138 16.10 20.40 29.30
N LEU A 139 15.86 19.11 29.29
CA LEU A 139 15.20 18.39 30.37
C LEU A 139 16.02 18.36 31.67
N LEU A 140 17.34 18.22 31.59
CA LEU A 140 18.25 18.19 32.74
C LEU A 140 18.73 19.58 33.20
N ALA A 141 18.32 20.65 32.51
CA ALA A 141 18.82 22.01 32.75
C ALA A 141 18.60 22.51 34.18
N GLU A 142 17.48 22.18 34.80
CA GLU A 142 17.15 22.59 36.21
C GLU A 142 18.11 21.95 37.19
N ARG A 143 18.45 20.66 37.03
CA ARG A 143 19.42 19.99 37.92
C ARG A 143 20.83 20.55 37.75
N ARG A 144 21.16 20.96 36.54
CA ARG A 144 22.41 21.64 36.24
C ARG A 144 22.45 23.04 36.96
N ARG A 145 21.36 23.81 36.91
CA ARG A 145 21.26 25.12 37.56
C ARG A 145 21.27 24.99 39.06
N SER A 146 20.66 23.98 39.65
CA SER A 146 20.66 23.73 41.09
C SER A 146 21.96 23.17 41.63
N GLY A 147 22.98 23.00 40.77
CA GLY A 147 24.30 22.48 41.19
C GLY A 147 24.35 20.99 41.49
N ARG A 148 23.25 20.27 41.35
CA ARG A 148 23.17 18.82 41.59
C ARG A 148 23.91 18.00 40.53
N LEU A 149 24.00 18.53 39.30
CA LEU A 149 24.67 17.86 38.21
C LEU A 149 25.86 18.72 37.73
N SER A 150 27.06 18.15 37.68
CA SER A 150 28.26 18.82 37.21
C SER A 150 28.15 19.13 35.70
N PRO A 151 28.93 20.08 35.15
CA PRO A 151 29.01 20.37 33.72
C PRO A 151 29.34 19.13 32.89
N SER A 152 30.24 18.28 33.41
CA SER A 152 30.68 17.05 32.75
C SER A 152 29.57 16.02 32.74
N ALA A 153 28.99 15.67 33.90
CA ALA A 153 27.90 14.71 33.99
C ALA A 153 26.65 15.12 33.17
N TYR A 154 26.33 16.43 33.15
CA TYR A 154 25.27 17.00 32.35
C TYR A 154 25.49 16.80 30.84
N TRP A 155 26.71 16.99 30.36
CA TRP A 155 27.08 16.82 28.96
C TRP A 155 27.05 15.32 28.58
N TRP A 156 27.72 14.48 29.37
CA TRP A 156 27.86 13.06 29.10
C TRP A 156 26.53 12.30 29.16
N ALA A 157 25.67 12.60 30.13
CA ALA A 157 24.34 11.98 30.22
C ALA A 157 23.48 12.29 28.99
N ALA A 158 23.52 13.55 28.51
CA ALA A 158 22.82 13.92 27.30
C ALA A 158 23.43 13.26 26.05
N TRP A 159 24.75 13.11 25.99
CA TRP A 159 25.44 12.49 24.87
C TRP A 159 25.18 10.99 24.79
N VAL A 160 25.22 10.26 25.91
CA VAL A 160 24.92 8.81 25.96
C VAL A 160 23.49 8.54 25.53
N GLY A 161 22.52 9.35 26.01
CA GLY A 161 21.13 9.20 25.55
C GLY A 161 20.96 9.43 24.04
N GLY A 162 21.66 10.44 23.50
CA GLY A 162 21.68 10.67 22.06
C GLY A 162 22.34 9.54 21.26
N ALA A 163 23.41 8.95 21.78
CA ALA A 163 24.07 7.81 21.17
C ALA A 163 23.15 6.58 21.12
N LEU A 164 22.44 6.28 22.20
CA LEU A 164 21.46 5.17 22.22
C LEU A 164 20.38 5.35 21.16
N TYR A 165 19.86 6.56 20.94
CA TYR A 165 18.84 6.80 19.92
C TYR A 165 19.39 6.69 18.49
N ALA A 166 20.55 7.32 18.23
CA ALA A 166 21.15 7.36 16.89
C ALA A 166 21.61 5.99 16.42
N PHE A 167 22.05 5.12 17.34
CA PHE A 167 22.66 3.84 17.04
C PHE A 167 21.88 2.66 17.58
N ALA A 168 20.56 2.80 17.71
CA ALA A 168 19.66 1.73 18.10
C ALA A 168 19.59 0.62 17.04
N GLY A 169 19.52 -0.64 17.48
CA GLY A 169 19.56 -1.82 16.60
C GLY A 169 18.43 -1.85 15.57
N ASN A 170 17.21 -1.40 15.93
CA ASN A 170 16.09 -1.30 15.00
C ASN A 170 16.39 -0.35 13.82
N ARG A 171 17.15 0.75 14.05
CA ARG A 171 17.57 1.67 12.99
C ARG A 171 18.48 0.98 11.97
N PHE A 172 19.42 0.15 12.43
CA PHE A 172 20.32 -0.58 11.54
C PHE A 172 19.62 -1.69 10.77
N VAL A 173 18.58 -2.31 11.35
CA VAL A 173 17.71 -3.23 10.62
C VAL A 173 17.01 -2.50 9.47
N TYR A 174 16.46 -1.32 9.71
CA TYR A 174 15.87 -0.51 8.63
C TYR A 174 16.89 -0.09 7.58
N LEU A 175 18.13 0.24 7.95
CA LEU A 175 19.21 0.49 6.98
C LEU A 175 19.48 -0.73 6.12
N ALA A 176 19.60 -1.91 6.74
CA ALA A 176 19.89 -3.15 6.04
C ALA A 176 18.72 -3.66 5.19
N LEU A 177 17.48 -3.27 5.50
CA LEU A 177 16.27 -3.47 4.68
C LEU A 177 16.17 -2.47 3.52
N GLY A 178 16.99 -1.41 3.53
CA GLY A 178 16.86 -0.30 2.59
C GLY A 178 15.73 0.68 2.88
N HIS A 179 15.13 0.65 4.08
CA HIS A 179 14.02 1.53 4.48
C HIS A 179 14.54 2.89 5.00
N TYR A 180 15.03 3.73 4.10
CA TYR A 180 15.64 5.02 4.45
C TYR A 180 14.63 6.04 4.99
N ASP A 181 13.35 5.89 4.72
CA ASP A 181 12.24 6.61 5.34
C ASP A 181 12.24 6.45 6.86
N MET A 182 12.34 5.19 7.33
CA MET A 182 12.34 4.86 8.76
C MET A 182 13.63 5.25 9.48
N VAL A 183 14.69 5.48 8.73
CA VAL A 183 15.99 5.97 9.25
C VAL A 183 15.99 7.49 9.41
N SER A 184 15.19 8.24 8.68
CA SER A 184 15.13 9.71 8.67
C SER A 184 14.37 10.26 9.89
N THR A 185 14.96 10.09 11.08
CA THR A 185 14.32 10.37 12.38
C THR A 185 14.83 11.62 13.08
N GLU A 186 15.69 12.40 12.44
CA GLU A 186 16.37 13.56 13.00
C GLU A 186 15.44 14.67 13.50
N TRP A 187 14.25 14.77 12.93
CA TRP A 187 13.28 15.82 13.26
C TRP A 187 12.41 15.49 14.48
N LEU A 188 12.28 14.21 14.82
CA LEU A 188 11.40 13.75 15.91
C LEU A 188 11.84 14.26 17.29
N PRO A 189 13.13 14.17 17.68
CA PRO A 189 13.58 14.72 18.95
C PRO A 189 13.49 16.25 19.02
N LEU A 190 13.69 16.94 17.88
CA LEU A 190 13.55 18.40 17.79
C LEU A 190 12.09 18.83 17.93
N PHE A 191 11.16 18.09 17.30
CA PHE A 191 9.74 18.29 17.56
C PHE A 191 9.42 18.15 19.05
N ALA A 192 9.82 17.05 19.69
CA ALA A 192 9.58 16.81 21.11
C ALA A 192 10.15 17.94 22.00
N LEU A 193 11.35 18.41 21.70
CA LEU A 193 11.98 19.54 22.37
C LEU A 193 11.12 20.81 22.30
N PHE A 194 10.75 21.21 21.08
CA PHE A 194 10.00 22.46 20.88
C PHE A 194 8.52 22.33 21.26
N PHE A 195 7.94 21.14 21.18
CA PHE A 195 6.60 20.87 21.73
C PHE A 195 6.58 21.05 23.26
N LEU A 196 7.54 20.47 23.99
CA LEU A 196 7.66 20.68 25.44
C LEU A 196 7.89 22.16 25.79
N LYS A 197 8.71 22.88 25.02
CA LYS A 197 8.85 24.33 25.20
C LYS A 197 7.54 25.08 24.92
N THR A 198 6.75 24.64 23.93
CA THR A 198 5.42 25.20 23.65
C THR A 198 4.46 25.04 24.84
N LEU A 199 4.53 23.90 25.54
CA LEU A 199 3.71 23.68 26.73
C LEU A 199 4.18 24.52 27.94
N ARG A 200 5.51 24.66 28.12
CA ARG A 200 6.13 25.24 29.33
C ARG A 200 6.46 26.75 29.22
N GLU A 201 6.77 27.21 28.00
CA GLU A 201 7.25 28.56 27.74
C GLU A 201 6.26 29.34 26.85
N ARG A 202 6.12 30.65 27.05
CA ARG A 202 5.13 31.49 26.35
C ARG A 202 5.67 32.15 25.06
N ARG A 203 6.80 31.67 24.52
CA ARG A 203 7.44 32.27 23.32
C ARG A 203 6.81 31.73 22.04
N PRO A 204 6.32 32.60 21.11
CA PRO A 204 5.62 32.14 19.90
C PRO A 204 6.52 31.37 18.93
N ILE A 205 7.83 31.55 19.01
CA ILE A 205 8.77 30.81 18.13
C ILE A 205 8.76 29.29 18.41
N HIS A 206 8.43 28.87 19.64
CA HIS A 206 8.47 27.45 20.00
C HIS A 206 7.40 26.61 19.28
N PRO A 207 6.10 27.02 19.28
CA PRO A 207 5.10 26.29 18.48
C PRO A 207 5.39 26.35 16.97
N VAL A 208 5.93 27.47 16.45
CA VAL A 208 6.32 27.55 15.04
C VAL A 208 7.40 26.51 14.72
N LEU A 209 8.48 26.44 15.51
CA LEU A 209 9.55 25.46 15.29
C LEU A 209 9.06 24.01 15.48
N ALA A 210 8.18 23.76 16.46
CA ALA A 210 7.57 22.44 16.60
C ALA A 210 6.78 22.06 15.34
N GLY A 211 6.00 22.99 14.77
CA GLY A 211 5.28 22.77 13.52
C GLY A 211 6.20 22.53 12.31
N VAL A 212 7.29 23.31 12.20
CA VAL A 212 8.30 23.11 11.15
C VAL A 212 8.93 21.72 11.23
N PHE A 213 9.36 21.28 12.42
CA PHE A 213 9.96 19.95 12.58
C PHE A 213 8.94 18.83 12.41
N ALA A 214 7.66 19.04 12.74
CA ALA A 214 6.59 18.10 12.41
C ALA A 214 6.41 17.97 10.89
N ALA A 215 6.40 19.08 10.15
CA ALA A 215 6.31 19.06 8.69
C ALA A 215 7.52 18.34 8.06
N PHE A 216 8.74 18.64 8.52
CA PHE A 216 9.95 17.96 8.01
C PHE A 216 9.91 16.46 8.29
N ALA A 217 9.46 16.03 9.47
CA ALA A 217 9.29 14.63 9.78
C ALA A 217 8.25 13.96 8.86
N MET A 218 7.09 14.60 8.62
CA MET A 218 6.08 14.10 7.70
C MET A 218 6.54 14.08 6.23
N LEU A 219 7.45 14.96 5.82
CA LEU A 219 8.05 14.95 4.49
C LEU A 219 9.14 13.88 4.34
N CYS A 220 9.72 13.37 5.44
CA CYS A 220 10.55 12.17 5.44
C CYS A 220 9.68 10.91 5.35
N GLU A 221 8.66 10.80 6.22
CA GLU A 221 7.73 9.68 6.26
C GLU A 221 6.37 10.14 6.82
N MET A 222 5.30 9.94 6.05
CA MET A 222 3.95 10.45 6.39
C MET A 222 3.43 9.93 7.71
N ILE A 223 3.73 8.68 8.08
CA ILE A 223 3.27 8.04 9.32
C ILE A 223 3.83 8.72 10.57
N PHE A 224 4.96 9.44 10.45
CA PHE A 224 5.51 10.21 11.56
C PHE A 224 4.53 11.27 12.06
N GLY A 225 3.64 11.78 11.22
CA GLY A 225 2.56 12.67 11.64
C GLY A 225 1.65 12.04 12.70
N VAL A 226 1.27 10.78 12.52
CA VAL A 226 0.47 10.01 13.49
C VAL A 226 1.27 9.76 14.77
N PHE A 227 2.53 9.36 14.63
CA PHE A 227 3.41 9.11 15.79
C PHE A 227 3.62 10.37 16.63
N LEU A 228 3.86 11.52 15.99
CA LEU A 228 4.05 12.79 16.66
C LEU A 228 2.77 13.30 17.33
N ALA A 229 1.60 13.09 16.70
CA ALA A 229 0.31 13.42 17.32
C ALA A 229 0.05 12.60 18.58
N LEU A 230 0.32 11.30 18.56
CA LEU A 230 0.21 10.41 19.72
C LEU A 230 1.23 10.78 20.82
N LEU A 231 2.48 11.02 20.43
CA LEU A 231 3.51 11.48 21.37
C LEU A 231 3.12 12.81 22.01
N ALA A 232 2.65 13.79 21.23
CA ALA A 232 2.21 15.08 21.70
C ALA A 232 1.04 14.95 22.70
N LEU A 233 0.08 14.06 22.39
CA LEU A 233 -1.04 13.78 23.29
C LEU A 233 -0.56 13.22 24.64
N VAL A 234 0.32 12.21 24.62
CA VAL A 234 0.86 11.60 25.85
C VAL A 234 1.66 12.62 26.66
N LEU A 235 2.55 13.39 26.01
CA LEU A 235 3.35 14.43 26.66
C LEU A 235 2.45 15.51 27.28
N TRP A 236 1.41 15.95 26.56
CA TRP A 236 0.46 16.94 27.04
C TRP A 236 -0.35 16.44 28.24
N LEU A 237 -0.90 15.23 28.20
CA LEU A 237 -1.68 14.63 29.28
C LEU A 237 -0.85 14.43 30.55
N CYS A 238 0.44 14.11 30.38
CA CYS A 238 1.35 13.86 31.51
C CYS A 238 2.11 15.09 31.99
N GLU A 239 2.05 16.22 31.29
CA GLU A 239 2.79 17.44 31.67
C GLU A 239 2.29 18.01 32.98
N ARG A 240 0.95 18.02 33.18
CA ARG A 240 0.30 18.42 34.43
C ARG A 240 -0.72 17.36 34.84
N PRO A 241 -1.06 17.28 36.19
CA PRO A 241 -2.18 16.45 36.62
C PRO A 241 -3.48 16.88 35.94
N LEU A 242 -4.34 15.92 35.55
CA LEU A 242 -5.63 16.21 34.94
C LEU A 242 -6.48 17.21 35.74
N LYS A 243 -6.41 17.15 37.07
CA LYS A 243 -7.11 18.09 37.97
C LYS A 243 -6.69 19.56 37.71
N GLU A 244 -5.41 19.82 37.44
CA GLU A 244 -4.93 21.17 37.14
C GLU A 244 -5.42 21.66 35.77
N TRP A 245 -5.55 20.77 34.77
CA TRP A 245 -6.15 21.08 33.49
C TRP A 245 -7.65 21.45 33.63
N TRP A 246 -8.39 20.72 34.47
CA TRP A 246 -9.81 21.03 34.73
C TRP A 246 -9.99 22.36 35.46
N GLN A 247 -9.04 22.76 36.27
CA GLN A 247 -9.05 24.03 37.01
C GLN A 247 -8.50 25.22 36.23
N ALA A 248 -7.91 24.98 35.06
CA ALA A 248 -7.35 26.02 34.22
C ALA A 248 -8.47 26.96 33.73
N GLY A 249 -8.27 28.25 33.88
CA GLY A 249 -9.21 29.27 33.44
C GLY A 249 -9.29 29.40 31.93
N ARG A 250 -10.37 29.97 31.41
CA ARG A 250 -10.61 30.20 29.96
C ARG A 250 -9.42 30.88 29.25
N ARG A 251 -8.73 31.82 29.89
CA ARG A 251 -7.55 32.50 29.32
C ARG A 251 -6.35 31.56 29.11
N GLU A 252 -6.17 30.62 30.02
CA GLU A 252 -5.08 29.66 29.95
C GLU A 252 -5.30 28.65 28.82
N TRP A 253 -6.55 28.16 28.69
CA TRP A 253 -6.96 27.33 27.56
C TRP A 253 -6.86 28.07 26.23
N ALA A 254 -7.34 29.32 26.13
CA ALA A 254 -7.22 30.10 24.91
C ALA A 254 -5.77 30.32 24.49
N ALA A 255 -4.87 30.57 25.45
CA ALA A 255 -3.44 30.73 25.20
C ALA A 255 -2.77 29.42 24.75
N LEU A 256 -3.20 28.27 25.30
CA LEU A 256 -2.71 26.95 24.86
C LEU A 256 -3.21 26.63 23.44
N LEU A 257 -4.51 26.77 23.22
CA LEU A 257 -5.12 26.53 21.90
C LEU A 257 -4.52 27.46 20.82
N GLY A 258 -4.27 28.72 21.14
CA GLY A 258 -3.58 29.65 20.23
C GLY A 258 -2.15 29.18 19.86
N ARG A 259 -1.40 28.66 20.83
CA ARG A 259 -0.05 28.09 20.56
C ARG A 259 -0.13 26.79 19.77
N LEU A 260 -1.07 25.89 20.08
CA LEU A 260 -1.29 24.68 19.30
C LEU A 260 -1.80 25.01 17.89
N GLY A 261 -2.68 26.03 17.76
CA GLY A 261 -3.11 26.54 16.47
C GLY A 261 -1.96 27.05 15.62
N LEU A 262 -0.99 27.77 16.23
CA LEU A 262 0.21 28.25 15.54
C LEU A 262 1.13 27.11 15.11
N LEU A 263 1.24 26.03 15.92
CA LEU A 263 1.95 24.81 15.56
C LEU A 263 1.30 24.14 14.34
N VAL A 264 -0.03 23.94 14.40
CA VAL A 264 -0.77 23.31 13.29
C VAL A 264 -0.71 24.16 12.02
N LEU A 265 -0.81 25.48 12.16
CA LEU A 265 -0.70 26.40 11.03
C LEU A 265 0.69 26.33 10.37
N SER A 266 1.76 26.36 11.15
CA SER A 266 3.11 26.28 10.58
C SER A 266 3.40 24.92 9.94
N ALA A 267 2.98 23.81 10.58
CA ALA A 267 3.10 22.48 10.00
C ALA A 267 2.23 22.35 8.72
N GLY A 268 0.97 22.80 8.80
CA GLY A 268 0.02 22.76 7.70
C GLY A 268 0.46 23.58 6.49
N THR A 269 1.00 24.76 6.69
CA THR A 269 1.51 25.61 5.60
C THR A 269 2.65 24.93 4.83
N LEU A 270 3.60 24.32 5.53
CA LEU A 270 4.73 23.63 4.89
C LEU A 270 4.31 22.31 4.23
N TYR A 271 3.34 21.61 4.82
CA TYR A 271 2.86 20.33 4.29
C TYR A 271 1.68 20.47 3.31
N ALA A 272 1.12 21.68 3.15
CA ALA A 272 -0.07 21.94 2.34
C ALA A 272 0.02 21.43 0.89
N PRO A 273 1.12 21.60 0.16
CA PRO A 273 1.23 21.07 -1.19
C PRO A 273 0.98 19.55 -1.24
N MET A 274 1.63 18.80 -0.33
CA MET A 274 1.47 17.35 -0.26
C MET A 274 0.07 16.95 0.20
N LEU A 275 -0.49 17.67 1.18
CA LEU A 275 -1.84 17.41 1.69
C LEU A 275 -2.92 17.53 0.61
N VAL A 276 -2.81 18.50 -0.29
CA VAL A 276 -3.76 18.68 -1.42
C VAL A 276 -3.74 17.44 -2.33
N PHE A 277 -2.57 16.91 -2.67
CA PHE A 277 -2.46 15.70 -3.49
C PHE A 277 -2.99 14.47 -2.74
N ILE A 278 -2.65 14.30 -1.47
CA ILE A 278 -3.17 13.21 -0.64
C ILE A 278 -4.71 13.23 -0.59
N LEU A 279 -5.33 14.38 -0.36
CA LEU A 279 -6.78 14.51 -0.31
C LEU A 279 -7.45 14.22 -1.67
N ARG A 280 -6.79 14.55 -2.78
CA ARG A 280 -7.26 14.19 -4.13
C ARG A 280 -7.23 12.66 -4.32
N GLU A 281 -6.15 12.00 -3.95
CA GLU A 281 -6.03 10.54 -4.07
C GLU A 281 -7.01 9.82 -3.11
N MET A 282 -7.18 10.31 -1.89
CA MET A 282 -8.15 9.74 -0.93
C MET A 282 -9.59 9.73 -1.45
N ARG A 283 -9.98 10.70 -2.29
CA ARG A 283 -11.32 10.75 -2.88
C ARG A 283 -11.61 9.62 -3.88
N LYS A 284 -10.58 8.98 -4.41
CA LYS A 284 -10.70 7.85 -5.35
C LYS A 284 -11.10 6.53 -4.67
N GLY A 285 -10.99 6.41 -3.35
CA GLY A 285 -11.56 5.32 -2.56
C GLY A 285 -10.76 4.02 -2.47
N TYR A 286 -9.58 3.90 -3.10
CA TYR A 286 -8.80 2.65 -3.17
C TYR A 286 -7.78 2.45 -2.02
N LEU A 287 -7.76 3.29 -1.00
CA LEU A 287 -6.62 3.50 -0.10
C LEU A 287 -6.41 2.48 1.03
N LEU A 288 -7.22 1.46 1.15
CA LEU A 288 -7.27 0.69 2.38
C LEU A 288 -6.84 -0.76 2.19
N SER A 289 -5.59 -1.06 2.56
CA SER A 289 -5.17 -2.43 2.85
C SER A 289 -5.89 -2.94 4.11
N GLY A 290 -6.20 -4.23 4.14
CA GLY A 290 -6.82 -4.87 5.28
C GLY A 290 -5.87 -5.06 6.48
N TRP A 291 -6.35 -5.70 7.53
CA TRP A 291 -5.65 -5.98 8.78
C TRP A 291 -4.45 -6.94 8.66
N GLY A 292 -4.37 -7.74 7.58
CA GLY A 292 -3.36 -8.80 7.45
C GLY A 292 -1.93 -8.31 7.63
N ASP A 293 -1.59 -7.18 7.04
CA ASP A 293 -0.26 -6.59 7.16
C ASP A 293 0.06 -6.18 8.60
N ALA A 294 -0.91 -5.60 9.32
CA ALA A 294 -0.68 -5.16 10.70
C ALA A 294 -0.36 -6.33 11.63
N LEU A 295 -0.92 -7.51 11.40
CA LEU A 295 -0.59 -8.69 12.19
C LEU A 295 0.82 -9.22 11.87
N ILE A 296 1.15 -9.32 10.58
CA ILE A 296 2.45 -9.82 10.11
C ILE A 296 3.60 -8.89 10.53
N LEU A 297 3.36 -7.57 10.51
CA LEU A 297 4.35 -6.54 10.84
C LEU A 297 4.30 -6.09 12.31
N SER A 298 3.63 -6.84 13.17
CA SER A 298 3.63 -6.61 14.62
C SER A 298 4.90 -7.14 15.27
N ALA A 299 5.35 -6.47 16.31
CA ALA A 299 6.45 -6.96 17.15
C ALA A 299 5.99 -8.14 18.01
N ASP A 300 6.84 -9.15 18.14
CA ASP A 300 6.69 -10.19 19.16
C ASP A 300 7.14 -9.68 20.53
N LEU A 301 6.56 -10.20 21.62
CA LEU A 301 6.92 -9.79 22.98
C LEU A 301 8.42 -10.01 23.27
N PHE A 302 9.03 -11.07 22.72
CA PHE A 302 10.46 -11.33 22.87
C PHE A 302 11.33 -10.41 22.01
N SER A 303 10.79 -9.78 21.00
CA SER A 303 11.56 -8.91 20.10
C SER A 303 12.17 -7.68 20.78
N PHE A 304 11.62 -7.27 21.95
CA PHE A 304 12.19 -6.17 22.73
C PHE A 304 13.56 -6.47 23.34
N VAL A 305 13.86 -7.74 23.59
CA VAL A 305 15.12 -8.20 24.19
C VAL A 305 15.95 -9.05 23.27
N THR A 306 15.42 -9.48 22.12
CA THR A 306 16.12 -10.30 21.16
C THR A 306 17.05 -9.44 20.32
N PRO A 307 18.36 -9.70 20.27
CA PRO A 307 19.28 -9.00 19.38
C PRO A 307 18.91 -9.19 17.91
N THR A 308 19.30 -8.25 17.06
CA THR A 308 19.15 -8.40 15.60
C THR A 308 20.15 -9.43 15.06
N ARG A 309 19.84 -10.06 13.93
CA ARG A 309 20.80 -10.93 13.22
C ARG A 309 22.08 -10.17 12.78
N LEU A 310 22.02 -8.85 12.69
CA LEU A 310 23.16 -8.00 12.35
C LEU A 310 24.15 -7.87 13.49
N ASN A 311 23.79 -8.25 14.72
CA ASN A 311 24.70 -8.17 15.85
C ASN A 311 25.77 -9.26 15.75
N PRO A 312 27.07 -8.92 15.62
CA PRO A 312 28.13 -9.90 15.39
C PRO A 312 28.45 -10.78 16.60
N ILE A 313 27.98 -10.40 17.80
CA ILE A 313 28.23 -11.11 19.05
C ILE A 313 27.04 -12.00 19.44
N PHE A 314 25.83 -11.47 19.32
CA PHE A 314 24.59 -12.10 19.80
C PHE A 314 23.66 -12.54 18.67
N GLY A 315 23.87 -12.11 17.42
CA GLY A 315 23.12 -12.50 16.24
C GLY A 315 23.58 -13.87 15.72
N ASN A 316 23.29 -14.93 16.46
CA ASN A 316 23.71 -16.29 16.19
C ASN A 316 22.53 -17.22 15.85
N ASP A 317 22.76 -18.52 15.86
CA ASP A 317 21.78 -19.56 15.52
C ASP A 317 20.49 -19.44 16.35
N TRP A 318 20.58 -19.02 17.62
CA TRP A 318 19.40 -18.82 18.47
C TRP A 318 18.46 -17.74 17.93
N THR A 319 18.97 -16.62 17.41
CA THR A 319 18.15 -15.58 16.76
C THR A 319 17.58 -16.06 15.44
N ALA A 320 18.32 -16.91 14.71
CA ALA A 320 17.82 -17.56 13.51
C ALA A 320 16.72 -18.59 13.82
N GLU A 321 16.85 -19.35 14.90
CA GLU A 321 15.80 -20.26 15.37
C GLU A 321 14.52 -19.52 15.78
N LEU A 322 14.64 -18.41 16.51
CA LEU A 322 13.49 -17.55 16.85
C LEU A 322 12.81 -17.01 15.61
N ALA A 323 13.59 -16.58 14.61
CA ALA A 323 13.06 -16.12 13.33
C ALA A 323 12.41 -17.25 12.51
N ALA A 324 12.86 -18.49 12.69
CA ALA A 324 12.34 -19.67 12.01
C ALA A 324 11.07 -20.24 12.65
N VAL A 325 10.64 -19.77 13.83
CA VAL A 325 9.39 -20.22 14.46
C VAL A 325 8.19 -19.85 13.60
N LYS A 326 7.75 -20.84 12.83
CA LYS A 326 6.64 -20.78 11.87
C LYS A 326 5.40 -21.42 12.48
N GLN A 327 4.79 -20.80 13.46
CA GLN A 327 3.53 -21.31 13.98
C GLN A 327 2.46 -20.24 13.87
N GLY A 328 1.42 -20.54 13.11
CA GLY A 328 0.38 -19.60 12.76
C GLY A 328 0.78 -18.71 11.57
N THR A 329 0.10 -17.60 11.39
CA THR A 329 0.30 -16.66 10.29
C THR A 329 1.31 -15.56 10.61
N ALA A 330 1.73 -15.43 11.87
CA ALA A 330 2.75 -14.49 12.30
C ALA A 330 4.15 -15.09 12.15
N ARG A 331 5.08 -14.30 11.66
CA ARG A 331 6.50 -14.65 11.56
C ARG A 331 7.30 -13.74 12.47
N PHE A 332 8.10 -14.31 13.35
CA PHE A 332 9.15 -13.57 14.00
C PHE A 332 10.30 -13.41 12.99
N SER A 333 10.45 -12.23 12.43
CA SER A 333 11.44 -11.91 11.40
C SER A 333 12.21 -10.65 11.78
N ASP A 334 13.30 -10.37 11.07
CA ASP A 334 14.10 -9.16 11.29
C ASP A 334 13.27 -7.89 11.15
N VAL A 335 12.29 -7.90 10.23
CA VAL A 335 11.37 -6.78 10.01
C VAL A 335 10.55 -6.47 11.27
N ASN A 336 10.28 -7.48 12.11
CA ASN A 336 9.46 -7.35 13.32
C ASN A 336 10.31 -7.09 14.57
N THR A 337 11.62 -7.03 14.43
CA THR A 337 12.55 -6.87 15.56
C THR A 337 12.57 -5.41 16.02
N VAL A 338 12.26 -5.18 17.29
CA VAL A 338 12.14 -3.86 17.91
C VAL A 338 13.25 -3.61 18.94
N VAL A 339 14.27 -4.33 19.00
CA VAL A 339 15.33 -4.35 20.03
C VAL A 339 15.43 -3.07 20.88
N VAL A 340 14.99 -3.15 22.14
CA VAL A 340 15.25 -2.12 23.16
C VAL A 340 16.56 -2.38 23.88
N GLY A 341 16.91 -3.65 24.06
CA GLY A 341 18.09 -4.10 24.77
C GLY A 341 17.91 -4.20 26.30
N ILE A 342 18.55 -5.17 26.91
CA ILE A 342 18.43 -5.43 28.36
C ILE A 342 19.03 -4.27 29.17
N ALA A 343 20.23 -3.78 28.76
CA ALA A 343 20.89 -2.67 29.43
C ALA A 343 20.02 -1.38 29.42
N ALA A 344 19.39 -1.10 28.28
CA ALA A 344 18.50 0.06 28.14
C ALA A 344 17.22 -0.12 29.00
N ILE A 345 16.62 -1.32 29.04
CA ILE A 345 15.47 -1.63 29.91
C ILE A 345 15.82 -1.42 31.37
N LEU A 346 16.98 -1.89 31.84
CA LEU A 346 17.45 -1.69 33.20
C LEU A 346 17.62 -0.20 33.53
N LEU A 347 18.12 0.62 32.62
CA LEU A 347 18.22 2.07 32.78
C LEU A 347 16.83 2.74 32.81
N VAL A 348 15.87 2.26 32.01
CA VAL A 348 14.48 2.73 32.05
C VAL A 348 13.83 2.45 33.41
N ILE A 349 14.00 1.22 33.94
CA ILE A 349 13.52 0.84 35.26
C ILE A 349 14.16 1.73 36.35
N LEU A 350 15.49 1.92 36.29
CA LEU A 350 16.19 2.79 37.22
C LEU A 350 15.66 4.24 37.17
N ALA A 351 15.48 4.80 36.00
CA ALA A 351 14.88 6.12 35.83
C ALA A 351 13.45 6.20 36.42
N GLY A 352 12.66 5.16 36.18
CA GLY A 352 11.29 5.05 36.70
C GLY A 352 11.23 5.00 38.24
N VAL A 353 12.12 4.24 38.86
CA VAL A 353 12.21 4.15 40.32
C VAL A 353 12.69 5.46 40.92
N VAL A 354 13.77 6.02 40.40
CA VAL A 354 14.43 7.19 40.99
C VAL A 354 13.67 8.50 40.72
N TRP A 355 13.08 8.60 39.52
CA TRP A 355 12.56 9.88 38.98
C TRP A 355 11.07 9.86 38.64
N ARG A 356 10.32 8.92 39.18
CA ARG A 356 8.92 8.60 38.80
C ARG A 356 8.06 9.82 38.46
N ARG A 357 8.13 10.88 39.27
CA ARG A 357 7.32 12.09 39.03
C ARG A 357 7.84 12.93 37.87
N THR A 358 9.17 13.02 37.72
CA THR A 358 9.83 13.85 36.69
C THR A 358 9.74 13.23 35.30
N VAL A 359 9.86 11.91 35.23
CA VAL A 359 9.92 11.19 33.94
C VAL A 359 8.60 10.54 33.52
N ARG A 360 7.51 10.80 34.28
CA ARG A 360 6.20 10.15 34.08
C ARG A 360 5.72 10.22 32.62
N ALA A 361 5.91 11.36 31.95
CA ALA A 361 5.50 11.55 30.56
C ALA A 361 6.28 10.64 29.60
N TRP A 362 7.57 10.49 29.83
CA TRP A 362 8.43 9.62 29.03
C TRP A 362 8.21 8.13 29.34
N LEU A 363 7.91 7.77 30.59
CA LEU A 363 7.49 6.40 30.95
C LEU A 363 6.16 6.05 30.27
N ALA A 364 5.18 6.96 30.33
CA ALA A 364 3.90 6.76 29.67
C ALA A 364 4.10 6.65 28.15
N SER A 365 4.96 7.48 27.55
CA SER A 365 5.31 7.38 26.13
C SER A 365 5.96 6.02 25.80
N ALA A 366 6.93 5.56 26.62
CA ALA A 366 7.59 4.28 26.39
C ALA A 366 6.58 3.11 26.46
N VAL A 367 5.70 3.11 27.46
CA VAL A 367 4.67 2.06 27.58
C VAL A 367 3.67 2.13 26.43
N THR A 368 3.17 3.32 26.08
CA THR A 368 2.20 3.49 24.99
C THR A 368 2.79 2.97 23.67
N PHE A 369 3.99 3.40 23.30
CA PHE A 369 4.60 2.99 22.04
C PHE A 369 5.10 1.54 22.05
N ALA A 370 5.50 0.98 23.21
CA ALA A 370 5.77 -0.45 23.34
C ALA A 370 4.51 -1.28 23.05
N VAL A 371 3.37 -0.90 23.65
CA VAL A 371 2.08 -1.57 23.39
C VAL A 371 1.65 -1.41 21.94
N LEU A 372 1.86 -0.24 21.32
CA LEU A 372 1.55 -0.03 19.91
C LEU A 372 2.45 -0.84 18.97
N CYS A 373 3.71 -1.09 19.34
CA CYS A 373 4.61 -1.98 18.57
C CYS A 373 4.09 -3.42 18.49
N LEU A 374 3.43 -3.91 19.56
CA LEU A 374 2.86 -5.26 19.62
C LEU A 374 1.67 -5.47 18.66
N GLY A 375 1.15 -4.40 18.06
CA GLY A 375 0.08 -4.47 17.07
C GLY A 375 -1.31 -4.81 17.61
N PRO A 376 -2.20 -5.36 16.77
CA PRO A 376 -3.59 -5.62 17.12
C PRO A 376 -3.78 -6.79 18.08
N LEU A 377 -2.94 -7.83 17.98
CA LEU A 377 -2.99 -9.04 18.80
C LEU A 377 -1.62 -9.30 19.44
N LEU A 378 -1.61 -9.69 20.70
CA LEU A 378 -0.38 -10.07 21.39
C LEU A 378 0.24 -11.30 20.72
N GLN A 379 1.53 -11.17 20.38
CA GLN A 379 2.34 -12.27 19.85
C GLN A 379 3.43 -12.65 20.85
N ILE A 380 3.56 -13.94 21.10
CA ILE A 380 4.59 -14.51 21.99
C ILE A 380 5.24 -15.67 21.25
N ASN A 381 6.53 -15.55 20.94
CA ASN A 381 7.30 -16.54 20.21
C ASN A 381 6.62 -16.96 18.88
N GLY A 382 6.17 -15.97 18.11
CA GLY A 382 5.52 -16.17 16.81
C GLY A 382 4.06 -16.63 16.86
N ARG A 383 3.51 -16.82 18.04
CA ARG A 383 2.11 -17.29 18.23
C ARG A 383 1.22 -16.13 18.69
N TYR A 384 0.03 -16.02 18.10
CA TYR A 384 -1.02 -15.10 18.55
C TYR A 384 -2.33 -15.83 18.87
N LEU A 385 -2.40 -17.14 18.58
CA LEU A 385 -3.45 -18.05 19.02
C LEU A 385 -2.95 -18.85 20.22
N PHE A 386 -3.65 -18.76 21.31
CA PHE A 386 -3.35 -19.46 22.57
C PHE A 386 -4.42 -20.50 22.83
N ASP A 387 -3.99 -21.73 23.16
CA ASP A 387 -4.89 -22.81 23.53
C ASP A 387 -5.08 -22.82 25.04
N LEU A 388 -6.34 -22.73 25.45
CA LEU A 388 -6.80 -22.87 26.83
C LEU A 388 -7.69 -24.11 26.92
N ASP A 389 -7.05 -25.25 27.09
CA ASP A 389 -7.73 -26.56 27.22
C ASP A 389 -8.69 -26.88 26.06
N GLY A 390 -8.23 -26.64 24.82
CA GLY A 390 -8.98 -26.85 23.59
C GLY A 390 -9.77 -25.63 23.11
N LEU A 391 -9.83 -24.54 23.86
CA LEU A 391 -10.38 -23.27 23.44
C LEU A 391 -9.28 -22.37 22.86
N GLN A 392 -9.28 -22.15 21.56
CA GLN A 392 -8.37 -21.22 20.91
C GLN A 392 -8.84 -19.77 21.11
N THR A 393 -7.96 -18.93 21.66
CA THR A 393 -8.23 -17.52 21.93
C THR A 393 -7.09 -16.62 21.49
N THR A 394 -7.39 -15.32 21.35
CA THR A 394 -6.41 -14.27 21.08
C THR A 394 -6.46 -13.21 22.17
N VAL A 395 -5.36 -12.47 22.37
CA VAL A 395 -5.32 -11.32 23.29
C VAL A 395 -5.32 -10.04 22.47
N PRO A 396 -6.44 -9.30 22.39
CA PRO A 396 -6.52 -8.05 21.64
C PRO A 396 -5.80 -6.92 22.37
N LEU A 397 -5.14 -6.04 21.61
CA LEU A 397 -4.37 -4.91 22.13
C LEU A 397 -4.94 -3.56 21.67
N PRO A 398 -4.64 -2.45 22.36
CA PRO A 398 -5.18 -1.12 22.05
C PRO A 398 -4.89 -0.60 20.63
N PHE A 399 -3.90 -1.15 19.92
CA PHE A 399 -3.63 -0.81 18.53
C PHE A 399 -4.87 -0.95 17.62
N ILE A 400 -5.78 -1.88 17.96
CA ILE A 400 -7.06 -2.08 17.26
C ILE A 400 -7.85 -0.79 17.13
N ILE A 401 -7.81 0.10 18.13
CA ILE A 401 -8.54 1.36 18.14
C ILE A 401 -8.07 2.28 17.01
N LEU A 402 -6.79 2.23 16.62
CA LEU A 402 -6.25 3.06 15.55
C LEU A 402 -6.88 2.73 14.19
N HIS A 403 -7.38 1.50 14.01
CA HIS A 403 -8.07 1.10 12.78
C HIS A 403 -9.34 1.91 12.51
N TYR A 404 -10.03 2.35 13.55
CA TYR A 404 -11.26 3.13 13.45
C TYR A 404 -11.03 4.64 13.35
N ILE A 405 -9.77 5.08 13.50
CA ILE A 405 -9.41 6.51 13.39
C ILE A 405 -8.96 6.79 11.95
N PRO A 406 -9.66 7.67 11.21
CA PRO A 406 -9.21 8.10 9.88
C PRO A 406 -7.74 8.57 9.94
N ILE A 407 -6.97 8.32 8.88
CA ILE A 407 -5.52 8.58 8.79
C ILE A 407 -4.67 7.61 9.64
N ALA A 408 -4.95 7.42 10.95
CA ALA A 408 -4.24 6.45 11.80
C ALA A 408 -4.40 5.00 11.29
N LYS A 409 -5.52 4.68 10.63
CA LYS A 409 -5.77 3.42 9.93
C LYS A 409 -4.69 3.08 8.90
N GLY A 410 -3.98 4.07 8.35
CA GLY A 410 -2.86 3.85 7.43
C GLY A 410 -1.60 3.26 8.09
N ASN A 411 -1.53 3.18 9.42
CA ASN A 411 -0.46 2.53 10.16
C ASN A 411 -0.60 1.00 10.08
N ARG A 412 -0.14 0.40 8.99
CA ARG A 412 -0.16 -1.06 8.76
C ARG A 412 1.05 -1.80 9.34
N ALA A 413 2.06 -1.07 9.82
CA ALA A 413 3.30 -1.63 10.37
C ALA A 413 3.48 -1.22 11.84
N PRO A 414 2.87 -1.94 12.79
CA PRO A 414 2.95 -1.62 14.22
C PRO A 414 4.37 -1.52 14.76
N ASN A 415 5.30 -2.37 14.30
CA ASN A 415 6.71 -2.34 14.67
C ASN A 415 7.39 -0.98 14.42
N ARG A 416 6.93 -0.17 13.45
CA ARG A 416 7.45 1.17 13.15
C ARG A 416 7.27 2.17 14.32
N ASN A 417 6.34 1.91 15.24
CA ASN A 417 6.20 2.69 16.48
C ASN A 417 7.45 2.62 17.37
N SER A 418 8.37 1.66 17.12
CA SER A 418 9.67 1.54 17.80
C SER A 418 10.54 2.79 17.69
N VAL A 419 10.38 3.58 16.65
CA VAL A 419 11.12 4.85 16.46
C VAL A 419 10.85 5.84 17.62
N ILE A 420 9.59 5.97 18.02
CA ILE A 420 9.21 6.82 19.16
C ILE A 420 9.46 6.10 20.49
N LEU A 421 9.27 4.79 20.56
CA LEU A 421 9.65 4.00 21.73
C LEU A 421 11.13 4.24 22.08
N MET A 422 12.03 4.13 21.10
CA MET A 422 13.47 4.34 21.31
C MET A 422 13.80 5.79 21.68
N LEU A 423 13.04 6.78 21.18
CA LEU A 423 13.19 8.16 21.63
C LEU A 423 12.87 8.30 23.12
N ALA A 424 11.77 7.69 23.58
CA ALA A 424 11.39 7.71 25.00
C ALA A 424 12.41 6.95 25.88
N VAL A 425 12.86 5.78 25.41
CA VAL A 425 13.90 4.97 26.08
C VAL A 425 15.20 5.74 26.20
N ALA A 426 15.64 6.40 25.15
CA ALA A 426 16.88 7.20 25.13
C ALA A 426 16.81 8.39 26.14
N VAL A 427 15.66 9.04 26.23
CA VAL A 427 15.45 10.11 27.23
C VAL A 427 15.51 9.54 28.65
N LEU A 428 14.83 8.43 28.92
CA LEU A 428 14.83 7.76 30.22
C LEU A 428 16.23 7.26 30.61
N ALA A 429 16.95 6.64 29.67
CA ALA A 429 18.33 6.21 29.85
C ALA A 429 19.24 7.40 30.18
N GLY A 430 19.06 8.54 29.49
CA GLY A 430 19.79 9.78 29.80
C GLY A 430 19.57 10.27 31.24
N TYR A 431 18.34 10.19 31.77
CA TYR A 431 18.05 10.46 33.18
C TYR A 431 18.75 9.47 34.13
N ALA A 432 18.69 8.17 33.82
CA ALA A 432 19.37 7.15 34.62
C ALA A 432 20.89 7.36 34.65
N VAL A 433 21.49 7.59 33.49
CA VAL A 433 22.93 7.92 33.39
C VAL A 433 23.26 9.18 34.18
N ALA A 434 22.46 10.24 34.10
CA ALA A 434 22.66 11.45 34.89
C ALA A 434 22.71 11.15 36.43
N TRP A 435 21.82 10.27 36.89
CA TRP A 435 21.81 9.86 38.30
C TRP A 435 23.02 9.01 38.67
N ILE A 436 23.43 8.06 37.84
CA ILE A 436 24.61 7.23 38.04
C ILE A 436 25.85 8.12 38.17
N LEU A 437 26.00 9.08 37.23
CA LEU A 437 27.13 10.00 37.20
C LEU A 437 27.17 10.95 38.43
N GLU A 438 25.98 11.47 38.83
CA GLU A 438 25.83 12.28 40.06
C GLU A 438 26.32 11.51 41.28
N ARG A 439 25.96 10.22 41.42
CA ARG A 439 26.40 9.35 42.51
C ARG A 439 27.90 9.01 42.47
N ALA A 440 28.38 8.72 41.24
CA ALA A 440 29.80 8.41 41.02
C ALA A 440 30.72 9.59 41.38
N GLU A 441 30.33 10.80 40.98
CA GLU A 441 31.08 12.03 41.32
C GLU A 441 31.11 12.31 42.82
N GLY A 442 30.00 12.02 43.52
CA GLY A 442 29.94 12.13 44.97
C GLY A 442 30.87 11.14 45.71
N ARG A 443 31.07 9.93 45.14
CA ARG A 443 31.89 8.88 45.75
C ARG A 443 33.36 8.92 45.29
N TRP A 444 33.60 9.16 44.01
CA TRP A 444 34.94 9.15 43.38
C TRP A 444 35.28 10.52 42.82
N ARG A 445 36.01 11.33 43.57
CA ARG A 445 36.34 12.73 43.23
C ARG A 445 37.39 12.91 42.12
N LYS A 446 37.68 11.87 41.29
CA LYS A 446 38.65 11.91 40.19
C LYS A 446 38.02 12.49 38.93
N ARG A 447 38.71 13.44 38.28
CA ARG A 447 38.21 14.15 37.08
C ARG A 447 37.89 13.20 35.87
N TRP A 448 38.50 12.03 35.86
CA TRP A 448 38.28 11.02 34.80
C TRP A 448 37.11 10.05 35.06
N THR A 449 36.54 10.07 36.23
CA THR A 449 35.45 9.12 36.61
C THR A 449 34.24 9.29 35.70
N THR A 450 33.82 10.55 35.48
CA THR A 450 32.60 10.83 34.69
C THR A 450 32.77 10.42 33.22
N PRO A 451 33.81 10.84 32.49
CA PRO A 451 34.00 10.41 31.10
C PRO A 451 34.20 8.88 30.98
N ALA A 452 35.04 8.28 31.84
CA ALA A 452 35.30 6.85 31.76
C ALA A 452 34.03 6.00 32.01
N LEU A 453 33.25 6.33 33.03
CA LEU A 453 32.00 5.63 33.34
C LEU A 453 30.95 5.87 32.20
N SER A 454 30.89 7.08 31.64
CA SER A 454 29.99 7.37 30.53
C SER A 454 30.34 6.60 29.26
N LEU A 455 31.62 6.49 28.94
CA LEU A 455 32.08 5.67 27.82
C LEU A 455 31.81 4.17 28.03
N LEU A 456 32.00 3.66 29.28
CA LEU A 456 31.68 2.29 29.62
C LEU A 456 30.19 1.99 29.48
N LEU A 457 29.34 2.89 30.01
CA LEU A 457 27.87 2.76 29.87
C LEU A 457 27.43 2.84 28.40
N CYS A 458 28.00 3.78 27.65
CA CYS A 458 27.74 3.91 26.21
C CYS A 458 28.17 2.65 25.45
N ALA A 459 29.38 2.14 25.72
CA ALA A 459 29.87 0.92 25.08
C ALA A 459 28.97 -0.28 25.42
N GLY A 460 28.57 -0.45 26.69
CA GLY A 460 27.65 -1.50 27.09
C GLY A 460 26.30 -1.44 26.39
N LEU A 461 25.72 -0.24 26.23
CA LEU A 461 24.50 -0.02 25.46
C LEU A 461 24.71 -0.34 23.97
N LEU A 462 25.76 0.17 23.36
CA LEU A 462 26.01 0.00 21.94
C LEU A 462 26.38 -1.44 21.53
N VAL A 463 26.96 -2.24 22.44
CA VAL A 463 27.24 -3.64 22.19
C VAL A 463 25.97 -4.45 21.90
N GLU A 464 24.88 -4.18 22.62
CA GLU A 464 23.58 -4.84 22.38
C GLU A 464 22.96 -4.43 21.02
N HIS A 465 23.31 -3.26 20.53
CA HIS A 465 22.80 -2.68 19.28
C HIS A 465 23.82 -2.74 18.12
N LEU A 466 24.96 -3.37 18.32
CA LEU A 466 26.01 -3.42 17.33
C LEU A 466 25.56 -4.13 16.04
N SER A 467 25.80 -3.48 14.91
CA SER A 467 25.39 -3.99 13.58
C SER A 467 26.53 -3.77 12.58
N VAL A 468 27.74 -4.16 12.95
CA VAL A 468 28.97 -4.04 12.16
C VAL A 468 29.54 -5.43 11.90
N PRO A 469 29.81 -5.80 10.64
CA PRO A 469 29.69 -4.98 9.42
C PRO A 469 28.25 -4.74 8.98
N LEU A 470 27.96 -3.50 8.53
CA LEU A 470 26.67 -3.17 7.95
C LEU A 470 26.56 -3.79 6.54
N PRO A 471 25.48 -4.50 6.21
CA PRO A 471 25.25 -5.00 4.85
C PRO A 471 25.17 -3.83 3.85
N LEU A 472 25.83 -4.01 2.71
CA LEU A 472 25.86 -3.04 1.62
C LEU A 472 25.47 -3.71 0.31
N THR A 473 24.76 -2.98 -0.54
CA THR A 473 24.47 -3.36 -1.93
C THR A 473 25.28 -2.52 -2.91
N ASP A 474 25.68 -3.14 -4.03
CA ASP A 474 26.51 -2.50 -5.07
C ASP A 474 25.66 -1.54 -5.92
N ALA A 475 25.95 -0.26 -5.84
CA ALA A 475 25.29 0.80 -6.59
C ALA A 475 26.02 1.20 -7.90
N ARG A 476 26.97 0.40 -8.35
CA ARG A 476 27.61 0.60 -9.65
C ARG A 476 26.67 0.14 -10.76
N VAL A 477 26.58 0.95 -11.80
CA VAL A 477 25.70 0.69 -12.94
C VAL A 477 26.50 -0.06 -14.03
N PRO A 478 25.96 -1.16 -14.60
CA PRO A 478 26.62 -1.89 -15.68
C PRO A 478 26.94 -1.02 -16.89
N ALA A 479 28.08 -1.30 -17.56
CA ALA A 479 28.59 -0.48 -18.67
C ALA A 479 27.59 -0.32 -19.83
N PHE A 480 26.77 -1.31 -20.08
CA PHE A 480 25.73 -1.25 -21.11
C PHE A 480 24.80 -0.03 -20.93
N TYR A 481 24.40 0.31 -19.71
CA TYR A 481 23.47 1.42 -19.47
C TYR A 481 24.06 2.79 -19.80
N TYR A 482 25.39 2.95 -19.70
CA TYR A 482 26.10 4.15 -20.18
C TYR A 482 26.14 4.22 -21.72
N GLN A 483 26.19 3.07 -22.41
CA GLN A 483 26.05 3.02 -23.87
C GLN A 483 24.61 3.36 -24.28
N LEU A 484 23.62 2.77 -23.59
CA LEU A 484 22.21 3.03 -23.82
C LEU A 484 21.83 4.52 -23.60
N ALA A 485 22.51 5.19 -22.66
CA ALA A 485 22.31 6.63 -22.41
C ALA A 485 22.71 7.50 -23.62
N GLN A 486 23.64 7.04 -24.47
CA GLN A 486 24.08 7.76 -25.67
C GLN A 486 23.14 7.55 -26.85
N GLU A 487 22.22 6.59 -26.80
CA GLU A 487 21.29 6.35 -27.89
C GLU A 487 20.22 7.44 -27.94
N PRO A 488 20.02 8.05 -29.14
CA PRO A 488 19.02 9.09 -29.29
C PRO A 488 17.60 8.54 -29.24
N GLY A 489 16.66 9.38 -28.82
CA GLY A 489 15.23 9.08 -28.79
C GLY A 489 14.74 8.58 -27.44
N ASP A 490 13.43 8.73 -27.27
CA ASP A 490 12.67 8.29 -26.10
C ASP A 490 11.97 6.98 -26.46
N PHE A 491 12.46 5.89 -25.92
CA PHE A 491 11.95 4.54 -26.15
C PHE A 491 11.90 3.72 -24.87
N THR A 492 11.25 2.58 -24.90
CA THR A 492 11.08 1.70 -23.74
C THR A 492 12.01 0.49 -23.83
N ILE A 493 12.46 0.01 -22.69
CA ILE A 493 13.16 -1.26 -22.53
C ILE A 493 12.36 -2.22 -21.65
N LEU A 494 12.44 -3.50 -21.94
CA LEU A 494 11.95 -4.59 -21.12
C LEU A 494 13.12 -5.15 -20.33
N THR A 495 13.00 -5.26 -19.03
CA THR A 495 14.04 -5.84 -18.15
C THR A 495 13.54 -7.12 -17.50
N LEU A 496 14.40 -8.13 -17.42
CA LEU A 496 14.20 -9.31 -16.59
C LEU A 496 15.14 -9.23 -15.40
N PRO A 497 14.65 -9.47 -14.18
CA PRO A 497 13.25 -9.80 -13.82
C PRO A 497 12.30 -8.67 -14.17
N LEU A 498 11.06 -9.06 -14.51
CA LEU A 498 9.98 -8.13 -14.80
C LEU A 498 8.97 -8.15 -13.66
N GLY A 499 8.74 -7.00 -13.01
CA GLY A 499 7.78 -6.95 -11.93
C GLY A 499 7.23 -5.56 -11.66
N TRP A 500 5.97 -5.55 -11.23
CA TRP A 500 5.25 -4.37 -10.78
C TRP A 500 4.91 -4.54 -9.32
N ARG A 501 5.44 -3.68 -8.48
CA ARG A 501 5.18 -3.70 -7.06
C ARG A 501 4.46 -2.44 -6.62
N ASP A 502 3.40 -2.65 -5.85
CA ASP A 502 2.72 -1.58 -5.12
C ASP A 502 2.51 -1.98 -3.64
N SER A 503 1.82 -1.13 -2.89
CA SER A 503 1.54 -1.42 -1.48
C SER A 503 0.49 -2.52 -1.27
N PHE A 504 -0.15 -3.03 -2.32
CA PHE A 504 -1.18 -4.07 -2.26
C PHE A 504 -0.66 -5.44 -2.68
N GLY A 505 0.40 -5.48 -3.51
CA GLY A 505 0.95 -6.73 -3.99
C GLY A 505 2.12 -6.58 -4.94
N VAL A 506 2.55 -7.70 -5.49
CA VAL A 506 3.59 -7.79 -6.51
C VAL A 506 3.09 -8.68 -7.64
N LEU A 507 3.21 -8.22 -8.87
CA LEU A 507 3.01 -8.99 -10.10
C LEU A 507 4.37 -9.25 -10.73
N GLY A 508 4.78 -10.52 -10.88
CA GLY A 508 6.11 -10.92 -11.36
C GLY A 508 7.21 -10.81 -10.30
N ALA A 509 8.47 -10.91 -10.72
CA ALA A 509 9.66 -10.83 -9.87
C ALA A 509 10.28 -9.42 -9.97
N GLU A 510 10.05 -8.60 -8.97
CA GLU A 510 10.54 -7.22 -8.96
C GLU A 510 12.00 -7.14 -8.51
N ASP A 511 12.80 -6.31 -9.22
CA ASP A 511 14.15 -5.93 -8.84
C ASP A 511 14.35 -4.41 -8.97
N THR A 512 14.44 -3.71 -7.85
CA THR A 512 14.60 -2.25 -7.80
C THR A 512 15.89 -1.73 -8.42
N ARG A 513 16.89 -2.59 -8.66
CA ARG A 513 18.13 -2.22 -9.40
C ARG A 513 17.80 -1.75 -10.81
N THR A 514 16.84 -2.40 -11.48
CA THR A 514 16.45 -2.03 -12.87
C THR A 514 15.92 -0.60 -12.91
N GLN A 515 15.09 -0.23 -11.94
CA GLN A 515 14.59 1.14 -11.79
C GLN A 515 15.73 2.12 -11.45
N TYR A 516 16.66 1.73 -10.59
CA TYR A 516 17.82 2.57 -10.26
C TYR A 516 18.72 2.82 -11.48
N TYR A 517 18.93 1.83 -12.35
CA TYR A 517 19.77 2.01 -13.56
C TYR A 517 19.16 3.03 -14.54
N GLN A 518 17.86 3.30 -14.47
CA GLN A 518 17.20 4.37 -15.23
C GLN A 518 17.81 5.74 -14.94
N THR A 519 18.41 5.95 -13.77
CA THR A 519 19.09 7.21 -13.41
C THR A 519 20.26 7.54 -14.32
N VAL A 520 20.77 6.56 -15.08
CA VAL A 520 21.88 6.71 -16.04
C VAL A 520 21.36 6.81 -17.47
N HIS A 521 20.48 5.88 -17.89
CA HIS A 521 20.06 5.80 -19.30
C HIS A 521 18.84 6.66 -19.62
N HIS A 522 18.03 7.05 -18.66
CA HIS A 522 16.82 7.88 -18.81
C HIS A 522 15.76 7.32 -19.78
N LYS A 523 15.87 6.06 -20.26
CA LYS A 523 14.86 5.42 -21.11
C LYS A 523 13.70 4.91 -20.24
N ARG A 524 12.53 4.75 -20.86
CA ARG A 524 11.31 4.32 -20.18
C ARG A 524 11.36 2.83 -19.80
N LEU A 525 10.72 2.47 -18.67
CA LEU A 525 10.61 1.11 -18.17
C LEU A 525 9.14 0.66 -18.11
N LEU A 526 8.89 -0.58 -18.45
CA LEU A 526 7.55 -1.19 -18.29
C LEU A 526 7.22 -1.44 -16.81
N SER A 527 8.21 -1.85 -16.03
CA SER A 527 8.10 -2.29 -14.64
C SER A 527 8.50 -1.19 -13.64
N GLY A 528 8.47 -1.53 -12.37
CA GLY A 528 9.01 -0.70 -11.29
C GLY A 528 8.25 -0.82 -9.97
N ASN A 529 8.86 -0.25 -8.91
CA ASN A 529 8.30 -0.17 -7.58
C ASN A 529 7.58 1.17 -7.39
N SER A 530 6.36 1.13 -6.87
CA SER A 530 5.55 2.31 -6.61
C SER A 530 4.83 2.22 -5.26
N GLY A 531 4.12 3.28 -4.90
CA GLY A 531 3.25 3.32 -3.73
C GLY A 531 1.85 2.77 -4.00
N ARG A 532 0.88 3.30 -3.26
CA ARG A 532 -0.53 2.95 -3.45
C ARG A 532 -1.09 3.68 -4.67
N HIS A 533 -1.70 2.93 -5.56
CA HIS A 533 -2.40 3.47 -6.73
C HIS A 533 -3.69 2.69 -7.00
N GLU A 534 -4.41 3.11 -8.01
CA GLU A 534 -5.66 2.46 -8.43
C GLU A 534 -5.38 1.03 -8.93
N PRO A 535 -6.16 0.02 -8.48
CA PRO A 535 -5.97 -1.37 -8.89
C PRO A 535 -5.96 -1.58 -10.40
N ALA A 536 -6.72 -0.78 -11.15
CA ALA A 536 -6.78 -0.82 -12.61
C ALA A 536 -5.40 -0.71 -13.30
N LYS A 537 -4.40 -0.09 -12.63
CA LYS A 537 -3.04 0.00 -13.17
C LYS A 537 -2.30 -1.33 -13.14
N THR A 538 -2.44 -2.10 -12.06
CA THR A 538 -1.89 -3.46 -11.96
C THR A 538 -2.70 -4.42 -12.84
N GLU A 539 -4.03 -4.27 -12.87
CA GLU A 539 -4.93 -5.06 -13.70
C GLU A 539 -4.63 -4.91 -15.19
N TYR A 540 -4.16 -3.74 -15.63
CA TYR A 540 -3.72 -3.53 -17.00
C TYR A 540 -2.67 -4.57 -17.42
N TYR A 541 -1.59 -4.70 -16.64
CA TYR A 541 -0.53 -5.67 -16.96
C TYR A 541 -0.98 -7.12 -16.74
N ALA A 542 -1.72 -7.38 -15.67
CA ALA A 542 -2.24 -8.70 -15.37
C ALA A 542 -3.23 -9.23 -16.42
N SER A 543 -3.86 -8.34 -17.20
CA SER A 543 -4.79 -8.72 -18.27
C SER A 543 -4.11 -9.04 -19.59
N ILE A 544 -2.83 -8.71 -19.77
CA ILE A 544 -2.09 -8.89 -21.02
C ILE A 544 -1.41 -10.27 -21.00
N PRO A 545 -1.74 -11.19 -21.97
CA PRO A 545 -1.24 -12.56 -22.00
C PRO A 545 0.28 -12.70 -21.86
N PHE A 546 1.04 -11.84 -22.51
CA PHE A 546 2.51 -11.85 -22.43
C PHE A 546 3.01 -11.61 -20.99
N PHE A 547 2.49 -10.58 -20.32
CA PHE A 547 2.89 -10.25 -18.95
C PHE A 547 2.36 -11.24 -17.94
N GLN A 548 1.15 -11.76 -18.15
CA GLN A 548 0.56 -12.80 -17.30
C GLN A 548 1.41 -14.08 -17.33
N ALA A 549 1.84 -14.52 -18.51
CA ALA A 549 2.66 -15.72 -18.65
C ALA A 549 4.04 -15.52 -18.03
N LEU A 550 4.71 -14.40 -18.34
CA LEU A 550 6.05 -14.12 -17.82
C LEU A 550 6.06 -13.98 -16.29
N ALA A 551 5.12 -13.20 -15.74
CA ALA A 551 4.98 -13.05 -14.29
C ALA A 551 4.66 -14.38 -13.59
N GLY A 552 3.86 -15.24 -14.22
CA GLY A 552 3.59 -16.58 -13.73
C GLY A 552 4.85 -17.43 -13.66
N ILE A 553 5.63 -17.48 -14.76
CA ILE A 553 6.91 -18.22 -14.83
C ILE A 553 7.86 -17.72 -13.73
N GLU A 554 8.04 -16.42 -13.58
CA GLU A 554 8.89 -15.83 -12.56
C GLU A 554 8.45 -16.19 -11.13
N LEU A 555 7.17 -16.53 -10.91
CA LEU A 555 6.57 -16.91 -9.63
C LEU A 555 6.32 -18.43 -9.49
N TYR A 556 7.10 -19.26 -10.17
CA TYR A 556 7.04 -20.75 -10.16
C TYR A 556 5.74 -21.35 -10.73
N GLN A 557 4.98 -20.61 -11.53
CA GLN A 557 3.78 -21.14 -12.17
C GLN A 557 4.13 -21.57 -13.61
N PRO A 558 3.87 -22.83 -13.98
CA PRO A 558 4.08 -23.25 -15.36
C PRO A 558 3.14 -22.49 -16.29
N ALA A 559 3.68 -21.97 -17.40
CA ALA A 559 2.87 -21.28 -18.36
C ALA A 559 1.93 -22.23 -19.13
N ASP A 560 0.63 -21.90 -19.20
CA ASP A 560 -0.32 -22.58 -20.04
C ASP A 560 0.12 -22.46 -21.52
N PRO A 561 0.23 -23.55 -22.29
CA PRO A 561 0.59 -23.49 -23.71
C PRO A 561 -0.34 -22.61 -24.56
N ALA A 562 -1.60 -22.47 -24.19
CA ALA A 562 -2.55 -21.58 -24.85
C ALA A 562 -2.18 -20.11 -24.58
N LEU A 563 -1.84 -19.78 -23.35
CA LEU A 563 -1.40 -18.45 -22.96
C LEU A 563 -0.08 -18.08 -23.63
N VAL A 564 0.88 -19.02 -23.75
CA VAL A 564 2.15 -18.82 -24.46
C VAL A 564 1.94 -18.49 -25.94
N ARG A 565 1.01 -19.18 -26.61
CA ARG A 565 0.65 -18.88 -28.01
C ARG A 565 0.06 -17.48 -28.15
N GLN A 566 -0.90 -17.12 -27.27
CA GLN A 566 -1.50 -15.78 -27.26
C GLN A 566 -0.44 -14.70 -27.00
N ALA A 567 0.49 -14.94 -26.09
CA ALA A 567 1.61 -14.07 -25.81
C ALA A 567 2.50 -13.85 -27.05
N ALA A 568 2.84 -14.92 -27.77
CA ALA A 568 3.65 -14.85 -29.00
C ALA A 568 2.93 -14.10 -30.13
N GLU A 569 1.63 -14.34 -30.32
CA GLU A 569 0.81 -13.64 -31.30
C GLU A 569 0.72 -12.13 -31.01
N GLN A 570 0.66 -11.75 -29.75
CA GLN A 570 0.52 -10.36 -29.29
C GLN A 570 1.86 -9.61 -29.21
N ALA A 571 2.98 -10.29 -29.06
CA ALA A 571 4.29 -9.70 -28.79
C ALA A 571 4.75 -8.67 -29.85
N PRO A 572 4.51 -8.82 -31.16
CA PRO A 572 4.84 -7.78 -32.14
C PRO A 572 4.04 -6.47 -31.90
N ALA A 573 2.76 -6.59 -31.51
CA ALA A 573 1.94 -5.42 -31.21
C ALA A 573 2.40 -4.71 -29.93
N LEU A 574 2.83 -5.47 -28.91
CA LEU A 574 3.46 -4.92 -27.69
C LEU A 574 4.76 -4.20 -28.02
N ALA A 575 5.64 -4.82 -28.82
CA ALA A 575 6.91 -4.21 -29.26
C ALA A 575 6.66 -2.87 -29.96
N TYR A 576 5.63 -2.83 -30.82
CA TYR A 576 5.25 -1.62 -31.55
C TYR A 576 4.64 -0.55 -30.64
N LEU A 577 3.67 -0.92 -29.80
CA LEU A 577 2.96 0.02 -28.92
C LEU A 577 3.90 0.73 -27.95
N TYR A 578 4.78 -0.05 -27.29
CA TYR A 578 5.67 0.51 -26.27
C TYR A 578 6.97 1.07 -26.84
N ASP A 579 7.22 0.97 -28.15
CA ASP A 579 8.52 1.25 -28.75
C ASP A 579 9.64 0.49 -28.01
N LEU A 580 9.44 -0.82 -27.82
CA LEU A 580 10.43 -1.66 -27.17
C LEU A 580 11.64 -1.84 -28.08
N ARG A 581 12.82 -1.38 -27.66
CA ARG A 581 14.04 -1.55 -28.46
C ARG A 581 14.97 -2.63 -27.96
N TYR A 582 14.97 -2.88 -26.66
CA TYR A 582 15.83 -3.86 -26.02
C TYR A 582 15.09 -4.68 -24.98
N VAL A 583 15.47 -5.95 -24.90
CA VAL A 583 15.23 -6.83 -23.77
C VAL A 583 16.55 -7.00 -23.03
N VAL A 584 16.56 -6.64 -21.75
CA VAL A 584 17.73 -6.70 -20.89
C VAL A 584 17.54 -7.78 -19.84
N VAL A 585 18.31 -8.87 -19.95
CA VAL A 585 18.26 -10.00 -19.00
C VAL A 585 19.37 -9.83 -17.99
N HIS A 586 19.00 -9.56 -16.74
CA HIS A 586 19.94 -9.44 -15.65
C HIS A 586 20.35 -10.81 -15.11
N PRO A 587 21.62 -10.97 -14.67
CA PRO A 587 22.01 -12.17 -13.95
C PRO A 587 21.23 -12.25 -12.61
N PRO A 588 20.84 -13.47 -12.20
CA PRO A 588 20.19 -13.68 -10.92
C PRO A 588 21.14 -13.34 -9.77
N VAL A 589 20.59 -12.80 -8.67
CA VAL A 589 21.34 -12.67 -7.41
C VAL A 589 21.21 -13.98 -6.64
N PRO A 590 22.31 -14.68 -6.37
CA PRO A 590 22.28 -15.93 -5.63
C PRO A 590 21.57 -15.76 -4.28
N GLY A 591 20.62 -16.66 -3.97
CA GLY A 591 19.86 -16.62 -2.72
C GLY A 591 18.77 -15.54 -2.65
N ARG A 592 18.39 -14.92 -3.78
CA ARG A 592 17.26 -13.98 -3.89
C ARG A 592 16.14 -14.58 -4.76
N PRO A 593 15.32 -15.50 -4.22
CA PRO A 593 14.18 -16.03 -4.96
C PRO A 593 13.08 -14.95 -5.15
N PRO A 594 12.14 -15.11 -6.11
CA PRO A 594 12.00 -16.25 -7.00
C PRO A 594 12.93 -16.24 -8.22
N TYR A 595 13.37 -15.08 -8.68
CA TYR A 595 14.11 -14.93 -9.95
C TYR A 595 15.43 -15.71 -9.99
N SER A 596 16.14 -15.88 -8.86
CA SER A 596 17.34 -16.74 -8.80
C SER A 596 17.12 -18.17 -9.29
N ASP A 597 15.88 -18.64 -9.20
CA ASP A 597 15.51 -20.02 -9.50
C ASP A 597 14.79 -20.16 -10.85
N THR A 598 14.21 -19.08 -11.36
CA THR A 598 13.31 -19.08 -12.55
C THR A 598 13.85 -18.26 -13.73
N TRP A 599 15.05 -17.70 -13.62
CA TRP A 599 15.59 -16.78 -14.62
C TRP A 599 15.82 -17.42 -15.99
N ASP A 600 16.20 -18.70 -16.05
CA ASP A 600 16.43 -19.42 -17.29
C ASP A 600 15.10 -19.63 -18.06
N GLU A 601 14.05 -20.02 -17.36
CA GLU A 601 12.71 -20.21 -17.92
C GLU A 601 12.12 -18.88 -18.41
N ALA A 602 12.32 -17.81 -17.64
CA ALA A 602 11.87 -16.46 -18.01
C ALA A 602 12.58 -15.95 -19.28
N GLU A 603 13.92 -16.14 -19.38
CA GLU A 603 14.67 -15.80 -20.58
C GLU A 603 14.23 -16.63 -21.78
N GLN A 604 14.10 -17.95 -21.64
CA GLN A 604 13.64 -18.84 -22.71
C GLN A 604 12.25 -18.45 -23.21
N PHE A 605 11.32 -18.13 -22.31
CA PHE A 605 10.01 -17.65 -22.69
C PHE A 605 10.07 -16.38 -23.54
N VAL A 606 10.88 -15.41 -23.16
CA VAL A 606 11.02 -14.15 -23.90
C VAL A 606 11.68 -14.37 -25.26
N LEU A 607 12.71 -15.22 -25.35
CA LEU A 607 13.37 -15.60 -26.60
C LEU A 607 12.44 -16.34 -27.59
N GLN A 608 11.48 -17.11 -27.06
CA GLN A 608 10.51 -17.84 -27.86
C GLN A 608 9.33 -16.99 -28.32
N THR A 609 8.93 -15.98 -27.55
CA THR A 609 7.70 -15.23 -27.80
C THR A 609 7.93 -13.85 -28.41
N MET A 610 8.98 -13.14 -28.01
CA MET A 610 9.27 -11.79 -28.50
C MET A 610 9.99 -11.81 -29.86
N PRO A 611 9.72 -10.85 -30.76
CA PRO A 611 10.46 -10.71 -32.04
C PRO A 611 11.87 -10.14 -31.75
N LEU A 612 12.81 -11.00 -31.40
CA LEU A 612 14.19 -10.64 -31.04
C LEU A 612 15.21 -11.04 -32.13
N ASP A 613 16.29 -10.27 -32.19
CA ASP A 613 17.53 -10.79 -32.80
C ASP A 613 18.08 -11.89 -31.83
N PRO A 614 18.25 -13.13 -32.28
CA PRO A 614 18.69 -14.22 -31.39
C PRO A 614 20.12 -14.02 -30.85
N THR A 615 20.90 -13.14 -31.47
CA THR A 615 22.25 -12.82 -31.05
C THR A 615 22.22 -11.63 -30.08
N PRO A 616 22.68 -11.76 -28.83
CA PRO A 616 22.71 -10.64 -27.93
C PRO A 616 23.69 -9.54 -28.43
N VAL A 617 23.24 -8.30 -28.43
CA VAL A 617 24.07 -7.13 -28.77
C VAL A 617 25.07 -6.77 -27.68
N TYR A 618 24.86 -7.29 -26.49
CA TYR A 618 25.74 -7.15 -25.33
C TYR A 618 25.68 -8.41 -24.45
N ALA A 619 26.84 -8.94 -24.06
CA ALA A 619 26.93 -10.12 -23.19
C ALA A 619 28.21 -10.02 -22.34
N GLN A 620 28.13 -9.37 -21.18
CA GLN A 620 29.25 -9.24 -20.24
C GLN A 620 28.75 -9.27 -18.79
N GLY A 621 29.51 -9.90 -17.91
CA GLY A 621 29.17 -9.96 -16.47
C GLY A 621 27.82 -10.64 -16.17
N GLY A 622 27.39 -11.57 -17.04
CA GLY A 622 26.07 -12.22 -16.92
C GLY A 622 24.89 -11.41 -17.47
N LEU A 623 25.06 -10.12 -17.74
CA LEU A 623 24.04 -9.29 -18.37
C LEU A 623 23.98 -9.63 -19.86
N ARG A 624 22.78 -9.97 -20.37
CA ARG A 624 22.52 -10.24 -21.79
C ARG A 624 21.49 -9.25 -22.31
N VAL A 625 21.74 -8.68 -23.46
CA VAL A 625 20.85 -7.70 -24.08
C VAL A 625 20.51 -8.10 -25.50
N TYR A 626 19.24 -8.20 -25.79
CA TYR A 626 18.71 -8.55 -27.11
C TYR A 626 18.01 -7.36 -27.75
N ARG A 627 18.24 -7.21 -29.06
CA ARG A 627 17.54 -6.17 -29.84
C ARG A 627 16.16 -6.67 -30.26
N VAL A 628 15.15 -5.82 -30.04
CA VAL A 628 13.77 -6.08 -30.49
C VAL A 628 13.63 -5.70 -31.97
N LEU A 629 13.14 -6.63 -32.76
CA LEU A 629 12.83 -6.41 -34.16
C LEU A 629 11.47 -5.72 -34.27
N GLN A 630 11.48 -4.46 -34.70
CA GLN A 630 10.28 -3.65 -34.81
C GLN A 630 9.43 -4.06 -36.01
N PRO A 631 8.10 -4.23 -35.85
CA PRO A 631 7.21 -4.38 -37.01
C PRO A 631 7.27 -3.15 -37.93
N PRO A 632 6.89 -3.30 -39.22
CA PRO A 632 6.80 -2.18 -40.16
C PRO A 632 5.90 -1.06 -39.60
N ALA A 633 6.28 0.18 -39.89
CA ALA A 633 5.47 1.34 -39.52
C ALA A 633 4.09 1.28 -40.22
N GLN A 634 3.04 1.50 -39.45
CA GLN A 634 1.66 1.54 -39.97
C GLN A 634 1.26 3.01 -40.22
N ASP A 635 0.64 3.29 -41.35
CA ASP A 635 0.19 4.65 -41.72
C ASP A 635 -1.11 5.05 -41.02
N GLY A 636 -1.87 4.13 -40.51
CA GLY A 636 -3.07 4.33 -39.71
C GLY A 636 -3.12 3.33 -38.59
N PHE A 637 -4.01 3.55 -37.65
CA PHE A 637 -4.16 2.69 -36.51
C PHE A 637 -5.65 2.47 -36.20
N ARG A 638 -6.07 1.21 -36.08
CA ARG A 638 -7.43 0.83 -35.71
C ARG A 638 -7.39 -0.18 -34.58
N VAL A 639 -8.18 0.10 -33.57
CA VAL A 639 -8.41 -0.79 -32.41
C VAL A 639 -9.88 -1.14 -32.36
N ASP A 640 -10.19 -2.44 -32.34
CA ASP A 640 -11.52 -2.96 -32.16
C ASP A 640 -11.68 -3.35 -30.69
N ALA A 641 -12.44 -2.54 -29.95
CA ALA A 641 -12.58 -2.67 -28.51
C ALA A 641 -13.44 -3.90 -28.16
N GLY A 642 -13.03 -4.62 -27.13
CA GLY A 642 -13.72 -5.84 -26.70
C GLY A 642 -13.26 -7.11 -27.39
N THR A 643 -12.46 -7.02 -28.47
CA THR A 643 -11.87 -8.18 -29.16
C THR A 643 -10.58 -8.66 -28.45
N ALA A 644 -10.12 -9.87 -28.74
CA ALA A 644 -8.85 -10.37 -28.23
C ALA A 644 -7.68 -9.51 -28.75
N GLY A 645 -6.78 -9.13 -27.86
CA GLY A 645 -5.61 -8.31 -28.17
C GLY A 645 -5.80 -6.80 -28.02
N TRP A 646 -7.02 -6.32 -27.77
CA TRP A 646 -7.22 -4.90 -27.52
C TRP A 646 -6.74 -4.45 -26.13
N GLU A 647 -6.53 -5.39 -25.20
CA GLU A 647 -6.13 -5.14 -23.82
C GLU A 647 -4.88 -4.27 -23.72
N ILE A 648 -3.92 -4.42 -24.66
CA ILE A 648 -2.69 -3.63 -24.69
C ILE A 648 -2.94 -2.12 -24.93
N TYR A 649 -4.05 -1.79 -25.58
CA TYR A 649 -4.44 -0.40 -25.93
C TYR A 649 -5.39 0.21 -24.88
N ARG A 650 -5.93 -0.63 -23.99
CA ARG A 650 -6.90 -0.25 -22.97
C ARG A 650 -6.22 0.45 -21.80
N GLY A 651 -6.41 1.75 -21.66
CA GLY A 651 -6.03 2.47 -20.43
C GLY A 651 -7.06 2.35 -19.33
N GLU A 652 -7.04 3.29 -18.39
CA GLU A 652 -8.00 3.38 -17.28
C GLU A 652 -9.41 3.75 -17.77
N GLY A 653 -10.43 3.43 -16.98
CA GLY A 653 -11.81 3.92 -17.17
C GLY A 653 -12.70 3.04 -18.03
N TRP A 654 -12.23 1.88 -18.49
CA TRP A 654 -12.99 0.89 -19.24
C TRP A 654 -13.34 -0.32 -18.39
N ASP A 655 -14.47 -0.93 -18.66
CA ASP A 655 -14.91 -2.20 -18.06
C ASP A 655 -14.45 -3.42 -18.88
N ARG A 656 -14.95 -4.58 -18.51
CA ARG A 656 -14.75 -5.85 -19.24
C ARG A 656 -15.39 -5.81 -20.64
N ASN A 657 -14.92 -6.71 -21.49
CA ASN A 657 -15.47 -6.93 -22.80
C ASN A 657 -16.90 -7.50 -22.72
N GLU A 658 -17.83 -6.96 -23.49
CA GLU A 658 -19.22 -7.39 -23.53
C GLU A 658 -19.76 -7.39 -24.96
N ASP A 659 -20.68 -8.32 -25.25
CA ASP A 659 -21.48 -8.27 -26.47
C ASP A 659 -22.65 -7.31 -26.23
N ILE A 660 -22.64 -6.17 -26.93
CA ILE A 660 -23.63 -5.11 -26.82
C ILE A 660 -24.40 -5.01 -28.12
N GLY A 661 -25.50 -5.74 -28.21
CA GLY A 661 -26.28 -5.89 -29.46
C GLY A 661 -25.48 -6.65 -30.53
N SER A 662 -25.10 -5.97 -31.61
CA SER A 662 -24.35 -6.60 -32.73
C SER A 662 -22.85 -6.38 -32.69
N ALA A 663 -22.33 -5.75 -31.64
CA ALA A 663 -20.92 -5.39 -31.49
C ALA A 663 -20.32 -5.93 -30.20
N THR A 664 -19.11 -6.44 -30.25
CA THR A 664 -18.28 -6.67 -29.07
C THR A 664 -17.69 -5.31 -28.68
N ALA A 665 -17.93 -4.86 -27.46
CA ALA A 665 -17.60 -3.50 -27.07
C ALA A 665 -17.23 -3.42 -25.56
N VAL A 666 -16.87 -2.23 -25.10
CA VAL A 666 -16.53 -1.98 -23.70
C VAL A 666 -17.20 -0.72 -23.19
N TRP A 667 -17.76 -0.78 -21.99
CA TRP A 667 -18.34 0.38 -21.33
C TRP A 667 -17.27 1.25 -20.69
N ALA A 668 -17.40 2.57 -20.85
CA ALA A 668 -16.70 3.52 -20.00
C ALA A 668 -17.37 3.59 -18.62
N THR A 669 -16.63 3.29 -17.58
CA THR A 669 -17.08 3.25 -16.17
C THR A 669 -16.33 4.24 -15.28
N GLY A 670 -15.30 4.90 -15.81
CA GLY A 670 -14.49 5.92 -15.14
C GLY A 670 -14.15 7.10 -16.04
N ALA A 671 -13.81 8.23 -15.45
CA ALA A 671 -13.43 9.45 -16.15
C ALA A 671 -12.02 9.90 -15.73
N PRO A 672 -11.11 10.12 -16.71
CA PRO A 672 -11.30 9.86 -18.14
C PRO A 672 -11.13 8.37 -18.51
N ALA A 673 -11.82 7.90 -19.55
CA ALA A 673 -11.55 6.62 -20.19
C ALA A 673 -10.41 6.81 -21.21
N ARG A 674 -9.34 6.00 -21.11
CA ARG A 674 -8.09 6.22 -21.86
C ARG A 674 -7.83 5.12 -22.86
N LEU A 675 -7.25 5.50 -24.01
CA LEU A 675 -6.72 4.58 -25.03
C LEU A 675 -5.26 4.93 -25.33
N PHE A 676 -4.44 3.91 -25.52
CA PHE A 676 -3.03 4.04 -25.90
C PHE A 676 -2.87 3.80 -27.40
N LEU A 677 -2.20 4.72 -28.10
CA LEU A 677 -1.99 4.60 -29.53
C LEU A 677 -0.51 4.80 -29.88
N PRO A 678 0.08 3.91 -30.69
CA PRO A 678 1.43 4.11 -31.19
C PRO A 678 1.42 4.92 -32.49
N LEU A 679 2.22 6.00 -32.56
CA LEU A 679 2.43 6.76 -33.78
C LEU A 679 3.93 6.85 -34.09
N ARG A 680 4.35 6.48 -35.31
CA ARG A 680 5.74 6.64 -35.74
C ARG A 680 5.96 7.97 -36.49
N GLU A 681 4.93 8.44 -37.18
CA GLU A 681 4.94 9.71 -37.91
C GLU A 681 3.92 10.67 -37.34
N VAL A 682 4.32 11.91 -37.18
CA VAL A 682 3.48 13.02 -36.74
C VAL A 682 3.01 13.77 -37.99
N LYS A 683 1.71 13.73 -38.29
CA LYS A 683 1.05 14.42 -39.40
C LYS A 683 -0.40 14.70 -39.01
N ASP A 684 -1.05 15.63 -39.71
CA ASP A 684 -2.48 15.86 -39.54
C ASP A 684 -3.26 14.58 -39.83
N ARG A 685 -4.12 14.19 -38.87
CA ARG A 685 -4.86 12.92 -38.89
C ARG A 685 -6.33 13.16 -38.57
N ARG A 686 -7.14 12.13 -38.76
CA ARG A 686 -8.54 12.11 -38.37
C ARG A 686 -8.77 10.94 -37.41
N LEU A 687 -9.24 11.23 -36.19
CA LEU A 687 -9.70 10.25 -35.22
C LEU A 687 -11.17 9.97 -35.43
N THR A 688 -11.57 8.74 -35.61
CA THR A 688 -12.96 8.29 -35.64
C THR A 688 -13.21 7.29 -34.52
N LEU A 689 -14.28 7.49 -33.73
CA LEU A 689 -14.74 6.60 -32.67
C LEU A 689 -16.16 6.16 -32.95
N ARG A 690 -16.46 4.85 -32.81
CA ARG A 690 -17.84 4.37 -32.85
C ARG A 690 -18.31 4.15 -31.42
N LEU A 691 -19.32 4.96 -31.00
CA LEU A 691 -19.79 5.06 -29.62
C LEU A 691 -21.29 4.78 -29.53
N LEU A 692 -21.70 4.20 -28.38
CA LEU A 692 -23.09 3.98 -27.98
C LEU A 692 -23.31 4.63 -26.61
N PRO A 693 -24.14 5.69 -26.48
CA PRO A 693 -24.45 6.23 -25.16
C PRO A 693 -25.29 5.26 -24.35
N PHE A 694 -25.13 5.23 -23.03
CA PHE A 694 -26.05 4.55 -22.14
C PHE A 694 -27.31 5.40 -21.97
N ASP A 695 -28.34 5.07 -22.74
CA ASP A 695 -29.61 5.79 -22.74
C ASP A 695 -30.67 5.10 -21.92
N PHE A 696 -31.55 5.89 -21.29
CA PHE A 696 -32.71 5.44 -20.56
C PHE A 696 -33.79 6.56 -20.57
N PRO A 697 -35.09 6.23 -20.34
CA PRO A 697 -36.15 7.20 -20.35
C PRO A 697 -35.92 8.36 -19.38
N GLY A 698 -35.92 9.60 -19.89
CA GLY A 698 -35.65 10.78 -19.10
C GLY A 698 -34.18 11.15 -18.89
N ALA A 699 -33.26 10.43 -19.53
CA ALA A 699 -31.84 10.78 -19.50
C ALA A 699 -31.54 12.07 -20.24
N GLU A 700 -30.67 12.90 -19.67
CA GLU A 700 -30.07 14.00 -20.40
C GLU A 700 -29.15 13.46 -21.52
N PRO A 701 -29.03 14.17 -22.66
CA PRO A 701 -28.14 13.75 -23.73
C PRO A 701 -26.71 13.56 -23.24
N GLN A 702 -26.10 12.41 -23.57
CA GLN A 702 -24.70 12.13 -23.23
C GLN A 702 -23.76 12.99 -24.08
N LYS A 703 -22.75 13.59 -23.47
CA LYS A 703 -21.71 14.35 -24.18
C LYS A 703 -20.33 13.73 -23.95
N VAL A 704 -19.47 13.83 -24.94
CA VAL A 704 -18.07 13.39 -24.89
C VAL A 704 -17.12 14.53 -25.22
N GLU A 705 -16.13 14.73 -24.36
CA GLU A 705 -14.94 15.55 -24.63
C GLU A 705 -13.78 14.61 -24.93
N VAL A 706 -13.06 14.89 -26.03
CA VAL A 706 -11.92 14.06 -26.49
C VAL A 706 -10.64 14.88 -26.45
N ARG A 707 -9.64 14.34 -25.78
CA ARG A 707 -8.30 14.92 -25.71
C ARG A 707 -7.25 13.95 -26.25
N LEU A 708 -6.27 14.47 -26.96
CA LEU A 708 -5.04 13.75 -27.32
C LEU A 708 -3.84 14.36 -26.57
N ASN A 709 -3.12 13.56 -25.79
CA ASN A 709 -1.96 14.02 -25.00
C ASN A 709 -2.28 15.25 -24.11
N GLY A 710 -3.53 15.36 -23.63
CA GLY A 710 -4.03 16.49 -22.83
C GLY A 710 -4.58 17.65 -23.66
N HIS A 711 -4.34 17.72 -24.98
CA HIS A 711 -4.88 18.75 -25.87
C HIS A 711 -6.33 18.45 -26.26
N LEU A 712 -7.22 19.39 -26.05
CA LEU A 712 -8.63 19.26 -26.41
C LEU A 712 -8.77 19.31 -27.94
N LEU A 713 -9.42 18.26 -28.52
CA LEU A 713 -9.60 18.20 -29.98
C LEU A 713 -10.74 19.10 -30.48
N ALA A 714 -11.85 19.16 -29.72
CA ALA A 714 -12.99 20.01 -30.00
C ALA A 714 -13.84 20.21 -28.73
N PRO A 715 -14.74 21.17 -28.65
CA PRO A 715 -15.74 21.26 -27.61
C PRO A 715 -16.51 19.95 -27.45
N ALA A 716 -17.04 19.71 -26.26
CA ALA A 716 -17.81 18.51 -25.94
C ALA A 716 -18.94 18.29 -26.97
N ARG A 717 -19.01 17.07 -27.51
CA ARG A 717 -19.96 16.66 -28.53
C ARG A 717 -21.07 15.81 -27.96
N GLU A 718 -22.29 16.08 -28.31
CA GLU A 718 -23.45 15.29 -27.93
C GLU A 718 -23.49 13.99 -28.73
N LEU A 719 -23.78 12.88 -28.03
CA LEU A 719 -23.92 11.56 -28.61
C LEU A 719 -25.40 11.29 -28.93
N ALA A 720 -25.69 10.92 -30.17
CA ALA A 720 -27.01 10.46 -30.57
C ALA A 720 -27.29 9.05 -30.10
N SER A 721 -28.54 8.69 -29.88
CA SER A 721 -28.95 7.35 -29.48
C SER A 721 -28.57 6.30 -30.52
N GLY A 722 -28.20 5.11 -30.06
CA GLY A 722 -27.68 4.03 -30.90
C GLY A 722 -26.20 4.14 -31.23
N TRP A 723 -25.70 3.12 -31.93
CA TRP A 723 -24.30 3.12 -32.40
C TRP A 723 -24.07 4.15 -33.48
N GLN A 724 -23.19 5.14 -33.26
CA GLN A 724 -22.84 6.18 -34.19
C GLN A 724 -21.32 6.39 -34.30
N GLU A 725 -20.86 6.88 -35.44
CA GLU A 725 -19.48 7.25 -35.68
C GLU A 725 -19.29 8.76 -35.48
N TYR A 726 -18.25 9.12 -34.73
CA TYR A 726 -17.88 10.49 -34.44
C TYR A 726 -16.43 10.74 -34.85
N ALA A 727 -16.15 11.81 -35.57
CA ALA A 727 -14.83 12.12 -36.06
C ALA A 727 -14.32 13.47 -35.54
N TRP A 728 -13.02 13.55 -35.29
CA TRP A 728 -12.27 14.72 -34.87
C TRP A 728 -11.01 14.86 -35.71
N ASP A 729 -10.68 16.09 -36.09
CA ASP A 729 -9.41 16.39 -36.70
C ASP A 729 -8.32 16.45 -35.62
N VAL A 730 -7.17 15.85 -35.88
CA VAL A 730 -6.06 15.70 -34.94
C VAL A 730 -4.84 16.39 -35.55
N PRO A 731 -4.54 17.63 -35.14
CA PRO A 731 -3.37 18.35 -35.61
C PRO A 731 -2.07 17.65 -35.28
N ALA A 732 -1.09 17.72 -36.17
CA ALA A 732 0.25 17.19 -35.94
C ALA A 732 0.88 17.68 -34.64
N GLY A 733 0.69 18.94 -34.26
CA GLY A 733 1.23 19.51 -33.03
C GLY A 733 0.68 18.94 -31.73
N TYR A 734 -0.38 18.13 -31.75
CA TYR A 734 -0.93 17.43 -30.58
C TYR A 734 -0.39 16.01 -30.45
N GLN A 735 0.28 15.52 -31.48
CA GLN A 735 0.82 14.16 -31.57
C GLN A 735 2.27 14.11 -31.10
N ARG A 736 2.73 12.93 -30.72
CA ARG A 736 4.14 12.62 -30.39
C ARG A 736 4.57 11.40 -31.18
N PRO A 737 5.83 11.33 -31.62
CA PRO A 737 6.40 10.05 -32.03
C PRO A 737 6.36 9.07 -30.85
N GLY A 738 5.97 7.82 -31.09
CA GLY A 738 5.80 6.81 -30.05
C GLY A 738 4.39 6.80 -29.44
N LEU A 739 4.30 6.65 -28.13
CA LEU A 739 3.04 6.47 -27.40
C LEU A 739 2.23 7.77 -27.31
N ASN A 740 0.98 7.70 -27.74
CA ASN A 740 -0.02 8.77 -27.59
C ASN A 740 -1.20 8.28 -26.75
N VAL A 741 -1.84 9.19 -26.02
CA VAL A 741 -2.96 8.88 -25.11
C VAL A 741 -4.18 9.67 -25.56
N ILE A 742 -5.24 8.94 -25.94
CA ILE A 742 -6.59 9.51 -26.10
C ILE A 742 -7.29 9.42 -24.75
N ALA A 743 -7.90 10.50 -24.30
CA ALA A 743 -8.71 10.56 -23.10
C ALA A 743 -10.13 11.02 -23.44
N LEU A 744 -11.11 10.20 -23.08
CA LEU A 744 -12.53 10.45 -23.28
C LEU A 744 -13.16 10.82 -21.92
N THR A 745 -13.75 11.99 -21.83
CA THR A 745 -14.49 12.44 -20.64
C THR A 745 -15.96 12.59 -21.00
N PHE A 746 -16.79 11.83 -20.31
CA PHE A 746 -18.23 11.81 -20.53
C PHE A 746 -18.95 12.69 -19.51
N SER A 747 -20.10 13.26 -19.90
CA SER A 747 -20.84 14.23 -19.07
C SER A 747 -21.60 13.57 -17.92
N ARG A 748 -22.02 12.31 -18.06
CA ARG A 748 -22.75 11.58 -17.03
C ARG A 748 -22.34 10.11 -16.93
N PHE A 749 -22.51 9.56 -15.75
CA PHE A 749 -22.31 8.15 -15.41
C PHE A 749 -23.49 7.70 -14.57
N ASP A 750 -24.25 6.72 -15.07
CA ASP A 750 -25.47 6.25 -14.45
C ASP A 750 -25.43 4.75 -14.21
N ALA A 751 -25.95 4.31 -13.07
CA ALA A 751 -26.04 2.89 -12.76
C ALA A 751 -27.39 2.34 -13.27
N PRO A 752 -27.40 1.29 -14.14
CA PRO A 752 -28.62 0.66 -14.62
C PRO A 752 -29.59 0.32 -13.49
N ARG A 753 -29.11 -0.15 -12.36
CA ARG A 753 -29.87 -0.44 -11.15
C ARG A 753 -30.69 0.76 -10.64
N ARG A 754 -30.18 1.98 -10.82
CA ARG A 754 -30.82 3.21 -10.29
C ARG A 754 -31.78 3.86 -11.27
N VAL A 755 -31.48 3.75 -12.55
CA VAL A 755 -32.18 4.52 -13.59
C VAL A 755 -33.15 3.70 -14.43
N LEU A 756 -32.91 2.38 -14.56
CA LEU A 756 -33.84 1.50 -15.27
C LEU A 756 -35.01 1.08 -14.35
N PRO A 757 -36.22 1.01 -14.88
CA PRO A 757 -37.36 0.59 -14.09
C PRO A 757 -37.21 -0.84 -13.59
N ALA A 758 -37.51 -1.06 -12.32
CA ALA A 758 -37.50 -2.39 -11.72
C ALA A 758 -38.55 -3.31 -12.34
N GLN A 759 -38.15 -4.51 -12.75
CA GLN A 759 -39.04 -5.56 -13.24
C GLN A 759 -39.59 -6.32 -12.05
N ARG A 760 -40.72 -5.89 -11.51
CA ARG A 760 -41.30 -6.44 -10.28
C ARG A 760 -42.43 -7.42 -10.48
N ALA A 761 -42.90 -7.63 -11.70
CA ALA A 761 -43.95 -8.58 -12.00
C ALA A 761 -43.45 -10.02 -11.85
N ILE A 762 -44.16 -10.83 -11.10
CA ILE A 762 -43.87 -12.27 -10.95
C ILE A 762 -44.60 -13.01 -12.07
N GLY A 763 -43.91 -13.32 -13.15
CA GLY A 763 -44.47 -13.97 -14.33
C GLY A 763 -45.78 -13.32 -14.77
N THR A 764 -46.81 -14.13 -15.04
CA THR A 764 -48.14 -13.67 -15.39
C THR A 764 -49.14 -13.79 -14.22
N THR A 765 -48.66 -13.88 -12.98
CA THR A 765 -49.52 -14.04 -11.77
C THR A 765 -50.34 -12.80 -11.42
N GLY A 766 -50.08 -11.64 -12.04
CA GLY A 766 -50.70 -10.37 -11.70
C GLY A 766 -50.12 -9.72 -10.41
N VAL A 767 -49.23 -10.36 -9.69
CA VAL A 767 -48.61 -9.86 -8.46
C VAL A 767 -47.26 -9.23 -8.76
N LYS A 768 -46.97 -8.10 -8.11
CA LYS A 768 -45.65 -7.46 -8.15
C LYS A 768 -44.95 -7.56 -6.80
N THR A 769 -43.69 -7.98 -6.81
CA THR A 769 -42.88 -7.98 -5.57
C THR A 769 -42.54 -6.59 -5.11
N PRO A 770 -42.66 -6.24 -3.81
CA PRO A 770 -42.23 -4.97 -3.27
C PRO A 770 -40.68 -4.86 -3.07
N VAL A 771 -40.01 -6.03 -3.04
CA VAL A 771 -38.55 -6.15 -2.77
C VAL A 771 -37.88 -6.92 -3.92
N ASP A 772 -36.59 -6.79 -4.02
CA ASP A 772 -35.80 -7.59 -4.96
C ASP A 772 -35.74 -9.04 -4.45
N ILE A 773 -35.91 -9.99 -5.36
CA ILE A 773 -35.81 -11.43 -5.11
C ILE A 773 -34.85 -12.02 -6.14
N GLU A 774 -33.84 -12.74 -5.66
CA GLU A 774 -32.87 -13.42 -6.50
C GLU A 774 -32.74 -14.86 -6.06
N VAL A 775 -32.79 -15.78 -7.02
CA VAL A 775 -32.77 -17.23 -6.78
C VAL A 775 -31.66 -17.85 -7.60
N HIS A 776 -30.78 -18.58 -6.94
CA HIS A 776 -29.74 -19.39 -7.56
C HIS A 776 -29.89 -20.83 -7.10
N SER A 777 -30.01 -21.74 -8.04
CA SER A 777 -30.08 -23.18 -7.83
C SER A 777 -29.02 -23.86 -8.68
N ALA A 778 -28.32 -24.85 -8.14
CA ALA A 778 -27.37 -25.65 -8.88
C ALA A 778 -27.55 -27.12 -8.62
N ASP A 779 -27.45 -27.92 -9.68
CA ASP A 779 -27.40 -29.38 -9.57
C ASP A 779 -26.07 -29.86 -8.94
N GLU A 780 -25.90 -31.15 -8.68
CA GLU A 780 -24.74 -31.73 -8.04
C GLU A 780 -23.45 -31.52 -8.84
N ALA A 781 -23.53 -31.50 -10.17
CA ALA A 781 -22.38 -31.33 -11.05
C ALA A 781 -21.94 -29.85 -11.16
N ALA A 782 -22.86 -28.91 -10.99
CA ALA A 782 -22.65 -27.50 -11.21
C ALA A 782 -22.42 -26.67 -9.92
N GLY A 783 -22.28 -27.33 -8.76
CA GLY A 783 -21.90 -26.66 -7.51
C GLY A 783 -22.72 -26.99 -6.27
N ASP A 784 -23.83 -27.75 -6.38
CA ASP A 784 -24.66 -28.27 -5.25
C ASP A 784 -25.05 -27.16 -4.25
N PHE A 785 -25.76 -26.12 -4.71
CA PHE A 785 -26.22 -25.03 -3.86
C PHE A 785 -27.67 -24.59 -4.16
N ALA A 786 -28.29 -23.93 -3.17
CA ALA A 786 -29.55 -23.20 -3.30
C ALA A 786 -29.46 -21.90 -2.50
N TYR A 787 -29.54 -20.77 -3.18
CA TYR A 787 -29.56 -19.45 -2.57
C TYR A 787 -30.86 -18.73 -2.91
N ILE A 788 -31.46 -18.11 -1.90
CA ILE A 788 -32.66 -17.27 -2.03
C ILE A 788 -32.32 -15.95 -1.33
N THR A 789 -32.06 -14.93 -2.11
CA THR A 789 -31.74 -13.60 -1.57
C THR A 789 -32.94 -12.67 -1.70
N ILE A 790 -33.36 -12.06 -0.61
CA ILE A 790 -34.55 -11.18 -0.52
C ILE A 790 -34.08 -9.80 -0.04
N GLY A 791 -34.44 -8.74 -0.75
CA GLY A 791 -34.07 -7.36 -0.44
C GLY A 791 -32.92 -6.81 -1.26
N ASP A 792 -32.54 -5.57 -0.99
CA ASP A 792 -31.47 -4.84 -1.69
C ASP A 792 -30.12 -4.97 -0.96
N GLU A 793 -29.07 -4.28 -1.46
CA GLU A 793 -27.73 -4.33 -0.87
C GLU A 793 -27.65 -3.84 0.57
N ARG A 794 -28.61 -3.03 1.01
CA ARG A 794 -28.63 -2.46 2.37
C ARG A 794 -29.27 -3.40 3.37
N GLN A 795 -30.22 -4.22 2.92
CA GLN A 795 -30.93 -5.19 3.75
C GLN A 795 -31.18 -6.47 2.96
N LYS A 796 -30.19 -7.35 2.90
CA LYS A 796 -30.31 -8.68 2.32
C LYS A 796 -30.70 -9.68 3.40
N VAL A 797 -31.74 -10.47 3.11
CA VAL A 797 -32.18 -11.61 3.93
C VAL A 797 -31.98 -12.89 3.16
N ASP A 798 -31.37 -13.88 3.79
CA ASP A 798 -31.25 -15.22 3.24
C ASP A 798 -32.53 -16.01 3.52
N GLY A 799 -33.26 -16.30 2.45
CA GLY A 799 -34.51 -17.12 2.46
C GLY A 799 -34.25 -18.62 2.38
N SER A 800 -33.04 -19.07 2.07
CA SER A 800 -32.69 -20.48 2.01
C SER A 800 -32.30 -21.06 3.35
N THR A 801 -32.45 -22.38 3.52
CA THR A 801 -31.86 -23.16 4.62
C THR A 801 -30.61 -23.92 4.16
N HIS A 802 -30.29 -23.85 2.86
CA HIS A 802 -29.18 -24.56 2.20
C HIS A 802 -29.20 -26.08 2.35
N ARG A 803 -30.34 -26.66 2.64
CA ARG A 803 -30.54 -28.14 2.73
C ARG A 803 -30.65 -28.72 1.32
N ARG A 804 -30.19 -29.97 1.11
CA ARG A 804 -30.42 -30.72 -0.13
C ARG A 804 -31.92 -30.80 -0.44
N GLY A 805 -32.27 -30.78 -1.72
CA GLY A 805 -33.65 -30.79 -2.19
C GLY A 805 -34.28 -29.39 -2.28
N TYR A 806 -35.54 -29.25 -2.13
CA TYR A 806 -36.26 -27.99 -2.24
C TYR A 806 -36.12 -27.11 -1.00
N ASN A 807 -35.70 -25.89 -1.21
CA ASN A 807 -35.67 -24.80 -0.22
C ASN A 807 -36.72 -23.75 -0.60
N PHE A 808 -37.58 -23.36 0.34
CA PHE A 808 -38.65 -22.37 0.13
C PHE A 808 -38.55 -21.20 1.11
N ALA A 809 -38.87 -20.00 0.59
CA ALA A 809 -39.14 -18.80 1.37
C ALA A 809 -40.55 -18.29 1.04
N VAL A 810 -41.31 -17.91 2.06
CA VAL A 810 -42.64 -17.33 1.94
C VAL A 810 -42.61 -15.89 2.32
N LEU A 811 -43.04 -15.00 1.43
CA LEU A 811 -43.00 -13.54 1.64
C LEU A 811 -44.41 -12.95 1.70
N GLU A 812 -44.61 -12.02 2.60
CA GLU A 812 -45.82 -11.22 2.66
C GLU A 812 -45.88 -10.28 1.44
N PRO A 813 -46.99 -10.32 0.64
CA PRO A 813 -47.00 -9.69 -0.69
C PRO A 813 -46.93 -8.16 -0.68
N ARG A 814 -47.35 -7.50 0.42
CA ARG A 814 -47.33 -6.01 0.51
C ARG A 814 -46.00 -5.45 0.94
N THR A 815 -45.29 -6.13 1.83
CA THR A 815 -44.03 -5.61 2.42
C THR A 815 -42.80 -6.32 1.92
N GLY A 816 -42.94 -7.55 1.34
CA GLY A 816 -41.80 -8.40 0.98
C GLY A 816 -41.12 -9.06 2.17
N ARG A 817 -41.68 -8.89 3.40
CA ARG A 817 -41.08 -9.47 4.62
C ARG A 817 -41.12 -10.99 4.55
N LEU A 818 -39.98 -11.60 4.85
CA LEU A 818 -39.88 -13.06 5.00
C LEU A 818 -40.72 -13.48 6.21
N VAL A 819 -41.75 -14.34 5.95
CA VAL A 819 -42.68 -14.83 6.98
C VAL A 819 -42.22 -16.21 7.48
N GLN A 820 -41.81 -17.07 6.55
CA GLN A 820 -41.44 -18.42 6.84
C GLN A 820 -40.46 -18.96 5.82
N LYS A 821 -39.56 -19.83 6.24
CA LYS A 821 -38.70 -20.60 5.37
C LYS A 821 -38.67 -22.08 5.80
N ALA A 822 -38.54 -22.96 4.84
CA ALA A 822 -38.47 -24.40 5.05
C ALA A 822 -37.67 -25.09 3.95
N ALA A 823 -37.15 -26.28 4.21
CA ALA A 823 -36.51 -27.09 3.21
C ALA A 823 -36.84 -28.56 3.41
N PHE A 824 -36.87 -29.26 2.28
CA PHE A 824 -37.32 -30.66 2.19
C PHE A 824 -36.36 -31.46 1.33
N ASP A 825 -35.80 -32.54 1.86
CA ASP A 825 -34.92 -33.44 1.12
C ASP A 825 -35.72 -34.37 0.24
N THR A 826 -36.32 -33.81 -0.78
CA THR A 826 -37.19 -34.50 -1.74
C THR A 826 -36.43 -35.43 -2.68
N ALA A 827 -35.11 -35.46 -2.62
CA ALA A 827 -34.28 -36.49 -3.25
C ALA A 827 -34.22 -37.76 -2.41
N ALA A 828 -34.20 -37.63 -1.09
CA ALA A 828 -34.04 -38.79 -0.19
C ALA A 828 -35.32 -39.49 0.13
N SER A 829 -36.48 -38.81 0.27
CA SER A 829 -37.67 -39.39 0.87
C SER A 829 -38.98 -38.81 0.30
N ALA A 830 -39.92 -39.68 -0.03
CA ALA A 830 -41.29 -39.34 -0.37
C ALA A 830 -42.05 -38.69 0.82
N TYR A 831 -41.68 -39.02 2.05
CA TYR A 831 -42.22 -38.37 3.25
C TYR A 831 -41.86 -36.87 3.28
N GLU A 832 -40.62 -36.51 2.94
CA GLU A 832 -40.20 -35.13 2.79
C GLU A 832 -40.95 -34.38 1.68
N ALA A 833 -41.26 -35.09 0.55
CA ALA A 833 -42.08 -34.54 -0.51
C ALA A 833 -43.54 -34.31 -0.04
N GLN A 834 -44.09 -35.19 0.76
CA GLN A 834 -45.42 -35.01 1.37
C GLN A 834 -45.39 -33.81 2.34
N LYS A 835 -44.37 -33.67 3.19
CA LYS A 835 -44.20 -32.50 4.08
C LYS A 835 -44.07 -31.20 3.30
N MET A 836 -43.38 -31.21 2.16
CA MET A 836 -43.33 -30.07 1.24
C MET A 836 -44.74 -29.70 0.73
N ALA A 837 -45.53 -30.70 0.32
CA ALA A 837 -46.90 -30.46 -0.13
C ALA A 837 -47.78 -29.86 0.97
N GLU A 838 -47.72 -30.42 2.19
CA GLU A 838 -48.41 -29.88 3.37
C GLU A 838 -47.99 -28.45 3.67
N PHE A 839 -46.69 -28.17 3.63
CA PHE A 839 -46.16 -26.82 3.82
C PHE A 839 -46.73 -25.82 2.82
N LEU A 840 -46.64 -26.14 1.51
CA LEU A 840 -47.15 -25.28 0.46
C LEU A 840 -48.68 -25.14 0.51
N ALA A 841 -49.39 -26.17 0.95
CA ALA A 841 -50.85 -26.10 1.12
C ALA A 841 -51.28 -25.10 2.19
N ASN A 842 -50.48 -24.96 3.27
CA ASN A 842 -50.76 -24.06 4.38
C ASN A 842 -50.34 -22.58 4.12
N VAL A 843 -49.67 -22.30 2.99
CA VAL A 843 -49.34 -20.90 2.62
C VAL A 843 -50.62 -20.17 2.27
N PRO A 844 -50.90 -18.98 2.83
CA PRO A 844 -52.09 -18.20 2.50
C PRO A 844 -52.12 -17.79 1.01
N ALA A 845 -53.29 -17.75 0.42
CA ALA A 845 -53.48 -17.31 -0.97
C ALA A 845 -52.95 -15.90 -1.17
N GLY A 846 -52.29 -15.66 -2.30
CA GLY A 846 -51.69 -14.38 -2.66
C GLY A 846 -50.26 -14.13 -2.09
N TYR A 847 -49.76 -14.97 -1.20
CA TYR A 847 -48.38 -14.88 -0.70
C TYR A 847 -47.37 -15.26 -1.78
N ILE A 848 -46.24 -14.58 -1.80
CA ILE A 848 -45.14 -14.86 -2.72
C ILE A 848 -44.38 -16.08 -2.16
N VAL A 849 -44.14 -17.08 -3.00
CA VAL A 849 -43.38 -18.27 -2.64
C VAL A 849 -42.18 -18.37 -3.56
N VAL A 850 -41.01 -18.41 -2.95
CA VAL A 850 -39.71 -18.51 -3.64
C VAL A 850 -39.13 -19.89 -3.39
N GLY A 851 -38.73 -20.60 -4.44
CA GLY A 851 -38.21 -21.97 -4.37
C GLY A 851 -36.86 -22.11 -5.06
N ALA A 852 -35.93 -22.87 -4.45
CA ALA A 852 -34.64 -23.23 -5.03
C ALA A 852 -34.29 -24.69 -4.70
N VAL A 853 -33.85 -25.46 -5.70
CA VAL A 853 -33.35 -26.83 -5.50
C VAL A 853 -31.84 -26.77 -5.24
N ARG A 854 -31.36 -27.48 -4.23
CA ARG A 854 -29.97 -27.79 -4.03
C ARG A 854 -29.68 -29.23 -4.47
N GLY A 855 -28.77 -29.39 -5.44
CA GLY A 855 -28.38 -30.69 -5.97
C GLY A 855 -29.54 -31.36 -6.67
N ARG A 856 -29.99 -32.51 -6.17
CA ARG A 856 -31.14 -33.26 -6.68
C ARG A 856 -32.38 -32.89 -5.87
N GLY A 857 -33.52 -32.70 -6.54
CA GLY A 857 -34.76 -32.28 -5.84
C GLY A 857 -35.98 -33.06 -6.20
N ALA A 858 -35.96 -33.91 -7.22
CA ALA A 858 -37.18 -34.47 -7.73
C ALA A 858 -37.26 -36.02 -7.71
N ASP A 859 -36.22 -36.72 -7.19
CA ASP A 859 -36.16 -38.21 -7.23
C ASP A 859 -37.31 -38.89 -6.47
N ARG A 860 -37.84 -38.26 -5.43
CA ARG A 860 -38.91 -38.81 -4.58
C ARG A 860 -40.14 -37.89 -4.49
N LEU A 861 -40.33 -36.99 -5.48
CA LEU A 861 -41.52 -36.16 -5.55
C LEU A 861 -42.76 -37.00 -5.78
N THR A 862 -43.82 -36.75 -4.98
CA THR A 862 -45.15 -37.35 -5.12
C THR A 862 -46.03 -36.47 -6.02
N ASP A 863 -47.19 -37.06 -6.47
CA ASP A 863 -48.17 -36.28 -7.24
C ASP A 863 -48.71 -35.09 -6.47
N GLU A 864 -48.91 -35.23 -5.15
CA GLU A 864 -49.34 -34.15 -4.27
C GLU A 864 -48.27 -33.01 -4.21
N ALA A 865 -47.01 -33.39 -4.20
CA ALA A 865 -45.91 -32.39 -4.20
C ALA A 865 -45.85 -31.63 -5.52
N VAL A 866 -46.03 -32.28 -6.66
CA VAL A 866 -46.13 -31.62 -7.97
C VAL A 866 -47.38 -30.74 -8.06
N GLN A 867 -48.53 -31.17 -7.55
CA GLN A 867 -49.72 -30.32 -7.48
C GLN A 867 -49.52 -29.11 -6.55
N ALA A 868 -48.78 -29.29 -5.45
CA ALA A 868 -48.41 -28.18 -4.57
C ALA A 868 -47.52 -27.15 -5.27
N LEU A 869 -46.55 -27.57 -6.10
CA LEU A 869 -45.75 -26.66 -6.93
C LEU A 869 -46.63 -25.93 -7.96
N ARG A 870 -47.55 -26.62 -8.60
CA ARG A 870 -48.52 -26.00 -9.51
C ARG A 870 -49.40 -24.97 -8.80
N SER A 871 -49.76 -25.20 -7.53
CA SER A 871 -50.59 -24.27 -6.74
C SER A 871 -49.88 -22.93 -6.42
N ILE A 872 -48.63 -22.83 -6.67
CA ILE A 872 -47.81 -21.59 -6.55
C ILE A 872 -47.40 -21.05 -7.93
N GLY A 873 -47.98 -21.61 -9.01
CA GLY A 873 -47.78 -21.13 -10.36
C GLY A 873 -46.72 -21.85 -11.19
N SER A 874 -46.06 -22.90 -10.69
CA SER A 874 -45.09 -23.66 -11.48
C SER A 874 -45.79 -24.39 -12.65
N GLY A 875 -45.13 -24.35 -13.82
CA GLY A 875 -45.62 -25.01 -15.04
C GLY A 875 -44.95 -26.37 -15.30
N VAL A 876 -43.82 -26.65 -14.63
CA VAL A 876 -43.02 -27.83 -14.92
C VAL A 876 -43.37 -29.00 -13.99
N ASP A 877 -43.10 -30.23 -14.45
CA ASP A 877 -43.04 -31.42 -13.62
C ASP A 877 -41.58 -31.83 -13.46
N PRO A 878 -40.94 -31.51 -12.32
CA PRO A 878 -39.51 -31.72 -12.12
C PRO A 878 -39.09 -33.20 -12.19
N ARG A 879 -40.02 -34.15 -12.07
CA ARG A 879 -39.73 -35.58 -12.15
C ARG A 879 -39.28 -36.05 -13.54
N GLN A 880 -39.56 -35.23 -14.57
CA GLN A 880 -39.10 -35.54 -15.94
C GLN A 880 -37.58 -35.50 -16.06
N GLN A 881 -36.90 -34.65 -15.24
CA GLN A 881 -35.45 -34.54 -15.14
C GLN A 881 -35.05 -34.30 -13.68
N PRO A 882 -35.03 -35.36 -12.85
CA PRO A 882 -34.88 -35.23 -11.39
C PRO A 882 -33.56 -34.59 -10.92
N ALA A 883 -32.54 -34.63 -11.78
CA ALA A 883 -31.21 -34.09 -11.49
C ALA A 883 -31.06 -32.61 -11.85
N TRP A 884 -32.03 -31.98 -12.53
CA TRP A 884 -31.94 -30.61 -12.97
C TRP A 884 -32.13 -29.62 -11.81
N SER A 885 -31.41 -28.48 -11.88
CA SER A 885 -31.66 -27.37 -10.98
C SER A 885 -33.01 -26.71 -11.27
N HIS A 886 -33.63 -26.16 -10.24
CA HIS A 886 -34.91 -25.46 -10.34
C HIS A 886 -34.93 -24.21 -9.48
N ALA A 887 -35.06 -23.04 -10.11
CA ALA A 887 -35.30 -21.76 -9.47
C ALA A 887 -36.70 -21.26 -9.79
N LEU A 888 -37.47 -20.83 -8.79
CA LEU A 888 -38.89 -20.51 -8.91
C LEU A 888 -39.27 -19.31 -8.07
N ILE A 889 -40.01 -18.36 -8.62
CA ILE A 889 -40.72 -17.31 -7.87
C ILE A 889 -42.17 -17.34 -8.30
N GLY A 890 -43.03 -17.78 -7.42
CA GLY A 890 -44.48 -17.97 -7.67
C GLY A 890 -45.37 -17.27 -6.66
N VAL A 891 -46.65 -17.40 -6.84
CA VAL A 891 -47.66 -16.82 -5.96
C VAL A 891 -48.71 -17.91 -5.61
N LYS A 892 -49.01 -18.08 -4.33
CA LYS A 892 -49.97 -19.05 -3.88
C LYS A 892 -51.36 -18.77 -4.44
N GLY A 893 -51.93 -19.78 -5.12
CA GLY A 893 -53.24 -19.69 -5.79
C GLY A 893 -53.17 -19.17 -7.24
N ALA A 894 -51.99 -18.85 -7.76
CA ALA A 894 -51.83 -18.50 -9.16
C ALA A 894 -51.96 -19.73 -10.10
N PRO A 895 -52.45 -19.53 -11.34
CA PRO A 895 -52.56 -20.61 -12.32
C PRO A 895 -51.20 -21.29 -12.61
N ALA A 896 -51.22 -22.59 -12.88
CA ALA A 896 -50.00 -23.30 -13.30
C ALA A 896 -49.40 -22.69 -14.57
N GLY A 897 -48.06 -22.53 -14.62
CA GLY A 897 -47.31 -21.87 -15.69
C GLY A 897 -47.29 -20.34 -15.60
N SER A 898 -47.83 -19.74 -14.54
CA SER A 898 -47.80 -18.28 -14.34
C SER A 898 -46.61 -17.76 -13.56
N ALA A 899 -45.87 -18.62 -12.87
CA ALA A 899 -44.68 -18.23 -12.09
C ALA A 899 -43.52 -17.79 -13.00
N THR A 900 -42.59 -17.06 -12.42
CA THR A 900 -41.26 -16.92 -13.01
C THR A 900 -40.42 -18.12 -12.57
N GLU A 901 -39.99 -18.96 -13.50
CA GLU A 901 -39.23 -20.16 -13.18
C GLU A 901 -38.18 -20.48 -14.25
N VAL A 902 -37.06 -21.06 -13.80
CA VAL A 902 -35.99 -21.64 -14.65
C VAL A 902 -35.72 -23.05 -14.15
N TRP A 903 -35.82 -24.03 -15.05
CA TRP A 903 -35.60 -25.44 -14.79
C TRP A 903 -34.75 -26.05 -15.91
N GLN A 904 -33.48 -26.36 -15.58
CA GLN A 904 -32.47 -26.79 -16.56
C GLN A 904 -31.35 -27.59 -15.94
N ALA A 905 -30.53 -28.26 -16.76
CA ALA A 905 -29.27 -28.86 -16.33
C ALA A 905 -28.27 -27.75 -15.92
N GLY A 906 -27.44 -28.04 -14.93
CA GLY A 906 -26.44 -27.11 -14.45
C GLY A 906 -26.99 -26.12 -13.42
N GLN A 907 -26.86 -24.81 -13.71
CA GLN A 907 -27.32 -23.74 -12.82
C GLN A 907 -28.59 -23.08 -13.37
N SER A 908 -29.57 -22.87 -12.51
CA SER A 908 -30.74 -22.03 -12.74
C SER A 908 -30.65 -20.75 -11.93
N TRP A 909 -30.73 -19.61 -12.62
CA TRP A 909 -30.73 -18.30 -12.00
C TRP A 909 -31.92 -17.49 -12.49
N LEU A 910 -32.59 -16.82 -11.56
CA LEU A 910 -33.64 -15.86 -11.91
C LEU A 910 -33.67 -14.70 -10.89
N ARG A 911 -34.21 -13.60 -11.37
CA ARG A 911 -34.36 -12.40 -10.56
C ARG A 911 -35.63 -11.62 -10.92
N VAL A 912 -36.29 -11.09 -9.90
CA VAL A 912 -37.42 -10.17 -10.03
C VAL A 912 -37.12 -8.96 -9.14
N GLY A 913 -37.17 -7.74 -9.68
CA GLY A 913 -36.82 -6.54 -8.94
C GLY A 913 -36.05 -5.53 -9.76
N SER A 914 -35.16 -4.82 -9.09
CA SER A 914 -34.27 -3.81 -9.69
C SER A 914 -33.24 -4.46 -10.63
N ASN A 915 -32.76 -3.73 -11.63
CA ASN A 915 -31.67 -4.21 -12.47
C ASN A 915 -30.44 -4.59 -11.61
N PRO A 916 -29.80 -5.76 -11.82
CA PRO A 916 -28.66 -6.20 -11.02
C PRO A 916 -27.40 -5.38 -11.25
N ASP A 917 -27.27 -4.71 -12.40
CA ASP A 917 -26.07 -4.00 -12.76
C ASP A 917 -25.94 -2.70 -11.95
N ALA A 918 -24.99 -2.71 -11.00
CA ALA A 918 -24.65 -1.59 -10.13
C ALA A 918 -23.50 -0.75 -10.68
N ARG A 919 -22.86 -1.20 -11.78
CA ARG A 919 -21.78 -0.43 -12.42
C ARG A 919 -22.31 0.94 -12.87
N THR A 920 -21.45 1.94 -12.88
CA THR A 920 -21.77 3.24 -13.45
C THR A 920 -21.33 3.26 -14.91
N LEU A 921 -22.28 3.30 -15.82
CA LEU A 921 -22.05 3.25 -17.26
C LEU A 921 -22.22 4.64 -17.87
N SER A 922 -21.45 4.93 -18.91
CA SER A 922 -21.49 6.20 -19.62
C SER A 922 -21.79 6.02 -21.12
N ALA A 923 -20.78 5.54 -21.86
CA ALA A 923 -20.93 5.16 -23.25
C ALA A 923 -20.07 3.93 -23.55
N ALA A 924 -20.50 3.09 -24.47
CA ALA A 924 -19.69 1.98 -24.96
C ALA A 924 -18.87 2.39 -26.18
N LEU A 925 -17.67 1.84 -26.30
CA LEU A 925 -16.76 1.94 -27.45
C LEU A 925 -16.74 0.60 -28.17
N ASP A 926 -17.02 0.62 -29.48
CA ASP A 926 -16.88 -0.51 -30.37
C ASP A 926 -15.46 -0.51 -30.99
N TRP A 927 -15.09 0.58 -31.64
CA TRP A 927 -13.75 0.71 -32.19
C TRP A 927 -13.28 2.18 -32.22
N ALA A 928 -11.95 2.34 -32.26
CA ALA A 928 -11.27 3.61 -32.48
C ALA A 928 -10.32 3.50 -33.68
N GLU A 929 -10.34 4.49 -34.56
CA GLU A 929 -9.49 4.56 -35.75
C GLU A 929 -8.83 5.92 -35.87
N LEU A 930 -7.52 5.94 -36.14
CA LEU A 930 -6.75 7.13 -36.42
C LEU A 930 -6.07 7.00 -37.79
N ARG A 931 -6.51 7.79 -38.79
CA ARG A 931 -5.97 7.81 -40.17
C ARG A 931 -5.33 9.13 -40.51
#